data_57dac773df153784b40cec2d13f20791
#
_entry.id   57dac773df153784b40cec2d13f20791
#
_cell.length_a   1.000
_cell.length_b   1.000
_cell.length_c   1.000
_cell.angle_alpha   90.00
_cell.angle_beta   90.00
_cell.angle_gamma   90.00
#
_symmetry.space_group_name_H-M   'P 1'
#
loop_
_entity.id
_entity.type
_entity.pdbx_description
1 polymer ?
#
loop_
_entity_poly.entity_id
_entity_poly.type
_entity_poly.pdbx_seq_one_letter_code
_entity_poly.pdbx_strand_id
1 'polypeptide(L)'
;MADQTQLYHSGSLTDGWRLFGAHPATEGDVHGWWFNVWAPHAKAVSVVGDFNGWDLTVDPLTQKGEFWQGFLPDLPVYTSYKYAITGEDGRVHYKADPYGFHTETRPGTASKLYDIEHFSWTDEDFRRNKQPVYHQPLNIYEVHLGSWRKHENGEFLDYRDMARQLAAYVKEMGYTAVELLPVTEHPLDDSWGYQCTGYFAPTSRFGTPEDFMWFVNHLHENNIPVILDWVPAHFCKDEQGLYEFDGTCCYEYADPRKREHAGWGTRVFDYGRPEVVSFLLSSARFWLEMYHIDGIRVDAVASMLYLDYGRPDGQWTPNIHGGRENLEAVEFLRKLNTMAFEVDPNVLMIAEESTAWPLVTKPADVGGLGFNLKWNMGWMNDMCHYLKLDPWFRQDHHRDLTFSMMYAFSENYVLPISHDEVVHMKGSVVGKMPGDYENQLRCTRGFYAYLLAHPGKKLLFMGPEIGQWHEWDSNGQLDWYLLEHEENQQLHAFFKAANAFYKAESALWDIDFDWQGFEWLVPDDNHNNVVVFLRRDQAGNELLCAVNFSPNDYENYRVGVPPRKRYVPAFTTDAPEFGGSGFADTKPLTVKDTPSHGKEQSVTLRLPAFGAVFLRGEGSFTKRGSATKVKKVKNRKRS
;
A
#
# COMPACT_ATOMS: atom_id res chain seq x y z
N MET A 1 -20.84 5.29 30.05
CA MET A 1 -21.94 5.07 29.10
C MET A 1 -22.56 6.37 28.57
N ALA A 2 -23.08 7.29 29.39
CA ALA A 2 -23.70 8.54 28.87
C ALA A 2 -22.74 9.37 28.00
N ASP A 3 -21.47 9.45 28.34
CA ASP A 3 -20.44 10.16 27.59
C ASP A 3 -20.13 9.46 26.26
N GLN A 4 -19.94 8.14 26.24
CA GLN A 4 -19.66 7.35 25.03
C GLN A 4 -20.84 7.37 24.04
N THR A 5 -22.08 7.33 24.51
CA THR A 5 -23.28 7.49 23.68
C THR A 5 -23.30 8.86 22.98
N GLN A 6 -22.95 9.91 23.70
CA GLN A 6 -22.88 11.26 23.12
C GLN A 6 -21.75 11.35 22.07
N LEU A 7 -20.58 10.77 22.34
CA LEU A 7 -19.48 10.71 21.38
C LEU A 7 -19.87 9.93 20.11
N TYR A 8 -20.61 8.82 20.26
CA TYR A 8 -21.11 8.04 19.13
C TYR A 8 -22.02 8.87 18.21
N HIS A 9 -23.01 9.53 18.76
CA HIS A 9 -23.95 10.37 18.02
C HIS A 9 -23.35 11.71 17.53
N SER A 10 -22.13 12.05 17.95
CA SER A 10 -21.40 13.23 17.44
C SER A 10 -20.36 12.88 16.36
N GLY A 11 -20.18 11.60 16.01
CA GLY A 11 -19.15 11.16 15.08
C GLY A 11 -17.73 11.31 15.64
N SER A 12 -17.58 11.15 16.97
CA SER A 12 -16.32 11.35 17.69
C SER A 12 -15.90 10.14 18.53
N LEU A 13 -16.72 9.08 18.60
CA LEU A 13 -16.33 7.83 19.24
C LEU A 13 -15.35 7.08 18.35
N THR A 14 -14.15 6.82 18.85
CA THR A 14 -13.08 6.15 18.10
C THR A 14 -12.71 4.78 18.66
N ASP A 15 -13.33 4.35 19.75
CA ASP A 15 -13.14 3.06 20.42
C ASP A 15 -14.46 2.29 20.60
N GLY A 16 -15.35 2.40 19.59
CA GLY A 16 -16.69 1.83 19.61
C GLY A 16 -16.74 0.32 19.84
N TRP A 17 -15.68 -0.41 19.48
CA TRP A 17 -15.58 -1.85 19.75
C TRP A 17 -15.57 -2.19 21.25
N ARG A 18 -15.33 -1.22 22.15
CA ARG A 18 -15.44 -1.41 23.60
C ARG A 18 -16.87 -1.25 24.12
N LEU A 19 -17.72 -0.63 23.31
CA LEU A 19 -19.13 -0.37 23.65
C LEU A 19 -20.08 -1.34 22.95
N PHE A 20 -19.82 -1.62 21.67
CA PHE A 20 -20.65 -2.45 20.80
C PHE A 20 -20.05 -3.84 20.60
N GLY A 21 -20.90 -4.77 20.15
CA GLY A 21 -20.52 -6.16 19.94
C GLY A 21 -20.87 -7.04 21.13
N ALA A 22 -20.24 -8.21 21.18
CA ALA A 22 -20.40 -9.17 22.26
C ALA A 22 -19.11 -9.22 23.10
N HIS A 23 -19.24 -8.97 24.40
CA HIS A 23 -18.11 -8.93 25.34
C HIS A 23 -18.30 -9.89 26.50
N PRO A 24 -17.22 -10.58 26.96
CA PRO A 24 -17.28 -11.36 28.20
C PRO A 24 -17.74 -10.47 29.35
N ALA A 25 -18.67 -10.95 30.14
CA ALA A 25 -19.21 -10.22 31.29
C ALA A 25 -19.60 -11.16 32.41
N THR A 26 -19.76 -10.60 33.62
CA THR A 26 -20.24 -11.34 34.79
C THR A 26 -21.33 -10.53 35.47
N GLU A 27 -22.52 -11.13 35.62
CA GLU A 27 -23.62 -10.54 36.39
C GLU A 27 -23.83 -11.40 37.67
N GLY A 28 -23.54 -10.77 38.84
CA GLY A 28 -23.48 -11.53 40.12
C GLY A 28 -22.37 -12.56 40.07
N ASP A 29 -22.74 -13.85 40.21
CA ASP A 29 -21.82 -14.99 40.13
C ASP A 29 -21.91 -15.74 38.77
N VAL A 30 -22.65 -15.20 37.80
CA VAL A 30 -22.90 -15.84 36.50
C VAL A 30 -22.03 -15.24 35.44
N HIS A 31 -21.21 -16.06 34.77
CA HIS A 31 -20.42 -15.67 33.61
C HIS A 31 -21.26 -15.76 32.34
N GLY A 32 -21.00 -14.90 31.39
CA GLY A 32 -21.71 -14.88 30.12
C GLY A 32 -21.17 -13.78 29.19
N TRP A 33 -22.04 -13.30 28.34
CA TRP A 33 -21.69 -12.28 27.35
C TRP A 33 -22.71 -11.14 27.38
N TRP A 34 -22.19 -9.92 27.35
CA TRP A 34 -22.95 -8.70 27.16
C TRP A 34 -23.00 -8.35 25.68
N PHE A 35 -24.20 -8.20 25.13
CA PHE A 35 -24.44 -7.82 23.75
C PHE A 35 -24.93 -6.39 23.67
N ASN A 36 -24.44 -5.63 22.68
CA ASN A 36 -24.87 -4.28 22.39
C ASN A 36 -24.80 -3.99 20.89
N VAL A 37 -25.92 -3.62 20.28
CA VAL A 37 -26.02 -3.32 18.84
C VAL A 37 -26.85 -2.06 18.60
N TRP A 38 -26.42 -1.28 17.62
CA TRP A 38 -27.15 -0.12 17.11
C TRP A 38 -28.09 -0.54 15.98
N ALA A 39 -29.39 -0.37 16.20
CA ALA A 39 -30.46 -0.66 15.24
C ALA A 39 -31.63 0.31 15.50
N PRO A 40 -31.51 1.57 15.02
CA PRO A 40 -32.38 2.67 15.43
C PRO A 40 -33.85 2.52 15.00
N HIS A 41 -34.12 1.81 13.90
CA HIS A 41 -35.46 1.62 13.37
C HIS A 41 -36.04 0.21 13.64
N ALA A 42 -35.31 -0.63 14.40
CA ALA A 42 -35.80 -1.95 14.76
C ALA A 42 -36.97 -1.89 15.73
N LYS A 43 -37.97 -2.77 15.54
CA LYS A 43 -39.07 -3.01 16.49
C LYS A 43 -38.72 -4.02 17.59
N ALA A 44 -37.83 -4.97 17.25
CA ALA A 44 -37.30 -5.96 18.18
C ALA A 44 -35.95 -6.46 17.67
N VAL A 45 -35.07 -6.82 18.59
CA VAL A 45 -33.80 -7.48 18.30
C VAL A 45 -33.61 -8.64 19.28
N SER A 46 -33.22 -9.80 18.77
CA SER A 46 -32.88 -10.97 19.57
C SER A 46 -31.53 -11.50 19.16
N VAL A 47 -30.79 -12.10 20.08
CA VAL A 47 -29.58 -12.89 19.78
C VAL A 47 -30.04 -14.32 19.51
N VAL A 48 -29.63 -14.86 18.36
CA VAL A 48 -30.04 -16.20 17.92
C VAL A 48 -28.86 -17.04 17.48
N GLY A 49 -28.95 -18.33 17.69
CA GLY A 49 -27.95 -19.32 17.30
C GLY A 49 -28.42 -20.75 17.63
N ASP A 50 -27.55 -21.72 17.44
CA ASP A 50 -27.88 -23.12 17.77
C ASP A 50 -28.20 -23.31 19.26
N PHE A 51 -27.61 -22.49 20.13
CA PHE A 51 -27.81 -22.55 21.60
C PHE A 51 -29.26 -22.30 22.03
N ASN A 52 -30.05 -21.60 21.21
CA ASN A 52 -31.48 -21.35 21.47
C ASN A 52 -32.39 -21.81 20.32
N GLY A 53 -31.88 -22.65 19.40
CA GLY A 53 -32.63 -23.19 18.29
C GLY A 53 -33.08 -22.13 17.27
N TRP A 54 -32.40 -20.98 17.21
CA TRP A 54 -32.74 -19.84 16.35
C TRP A 54 -34.13 -19.22 16.65
N ASP A 55 -34.62 -19.40 17.88
CA ASP A 55 -35.92 -18.89 18.33
C ASP A 55 -35.81 -17.44 18.79
N LEU A 56 -36.52 -16.55 18.11
CA LEU A 56 -36.54 -15.09 18.35
C LEU A 56 -37.07 -14.72 19.74
N THR A 57 -37.77 -15.62 20.43
CA THR A 57 -38.46 -15.35 21.69
C THR A 57 -37.65 -15.69 22.92
N VAL A 58 -36.53 -16.43 22.76
CA VAL A 58 -35.74 -16.95 23.88
C VAL A 58 -34.81 -15.89 24.45
N ASP A 59 -34.04 -15.21 23.61
CA ASP A 59 -33.02 -14.24 24.02
C ASP A 59 -33.25 -12.84 23.40
N PRO A 60 -34.39 -12.17 23.70
CA PRO A 60 -34.66 -10.83 23.24
C PRO A 60 -33.78 -9.82 23.96
N LEU A 61 -33.25 -8.84 23.21
CA LEU A 61 -32.53 -7.70 23.77
C LEU A 61 -33.49 -6.60 24.23
N THR A 62 -33.04 -5.81 25.20
CA THR A 62 -33.79 -4.65 25.73
C THR A 62 -33.40 -3.39 24.98
N GLN A 63 -34.39 -2.67 24.48
CA GLN A 63 -34.19 -1.37 23.83
C GLN A 63 -33.79 -0.27 24.82
N LYS A 64 -32.72 0.45 24.52
CA LYS A 64 -32.28 1.66 25.24
C LYS A 64 -31.97 2.76 24.24
N GLY A 65 -32.97 3.56 23.90
CA GLY A 65 -32.90 4.54 22.81
C GLY A 65 -32.77 3.84 21.45
N GLU A 66 -31.71 4.09 20.76
CA GLU A 66 -31.36 3.46 19.44
C GLU A 66 -30.56 2.18 19.57
N PHE A 67 -30.21 1.78 20.79
CA PHE A 67 -29.39 0.60 21.08
C PHE A 67 -30.25 -0.55 21.61
N TRP A 68 -29.78 -1.77 21.34
CA TRP A 68 -30.39 -3.00 21.87
C TRP A 68 -29.33 -3.76 22.65
N GLN A 69 -29.62 -4.04 23.91
CA GLN A 69 -28.66 -4.56 24.89
C GLN A 69 -29.21 -5.73 25.69
N GLY A 70 -28.34 -6.66 26.07
CA GLY A 70 -28.70 -7.77 26.97
C GLY A 70 -27.52 -8.63 27.38
N PHE A 71 -27.66 -9.29 28.52
CA PHE A 71 -26.71 -10.27 29.02
C PHE A 71 -27.25 -11.67 28.76
N LEU A 72 -26.43 -12.55 28.16
CA LEU A 72 -26.72 -13.96 27.95
C LEU A 72 -25.72 -14.81 28.75
N PRO A 73 -26.22 -15.66 29.67
CA PRO A 73 -25.37 -16.47 30.51
C PRO A 73 -24.83 -17.70 29.80
N ASP A 74 -23.73 -18.27 30.33
CA ASP A 74 -23.20 -19.61 30.08
C ASP A 74 -22.90 -19.94 28.59
N LEU A 75 -22.73 -18.96 27.72
CA LEU A 75 -22.30 -19.18 26.33
C LEU A 75 -20.78 -19.36 26.26
N PRO A 76 -20.28 -20.48 25.70
CA PRO A 76 -18.84 -20.68 25.52
C PRO A 76 -18.25 -19.79 24.41
N VAL A 77 -16.94 -19.53 24.47
CA VAL A 77 -16.17 -18.96 23.36
C VAL A 77 -16.38 -19.79 22.09
N TYR A 78 -16.36 -19.16 20.92
CA TYR A 78 -16.67 -19.73 19.60
C TYR A 78 -18.14 -20.06 19.34
N THR A 79 -19.07 -19.79 20.26
CA THR A 79 -20.50 -19.91 19.96
C THR A 79 -20.87 -18.99 18.79
N SER A 80 -21.46 -19.57 17.74
CA SER A 80 -21.97 -18.82 16.58
C SER A 80 -23.29 -18.14 16.93
N TYR A 81 -23.42 -16.88 16.55
CA TYR A 81 -24.63 -16.09 16.77
C TYR A 81 -24.90 -15.09 15.67
N LYS A 82 -26.16 -14.64 15.59
CA LYS A 82 -26.61 -13.50 14.78
C LYS A 82 -27.55 -12.63 15.58
N TYR A 83 -27.69 -11.39 15.15
CA TYR A 83 -28.82 -10.57 15.55
C TYR A 83 -30.00 -10.85 14.61
N ALA A 84 -31.13 -11.23 15.15
CA ALA A 84 -32.41 -11.30 14.45
C ALA A 84 -33.16 -9.98 14.68
N ILE A 85 -33.16 -9.12 13.67
CA ILE A 85 -33.68 -7.76 13.73
C ILE A 85 -35.03 -7.70 13.06
N THR A 86 -36.10 -7.40 13.79
CA THR A 86 -37.43 -7.16 13.23
C THR A 86 -37.53 -5.69 12.81
N GLY A 87 -37.59 -5.44 11.51
CA GLY A 87 -37.69 -4.10 10.95
C GLY A 87 -39.08 -3.46 11.12
N GLU A 88 -39.21 -2.20 10.69
CA GLU A 88 -40.50 -1.47 10.72
C GLU A 88 -41.58 -2.14 9.88
N ASP A 89 -41.20 -2.80 8.79
CA ASP A 89 -42.09 -3.57 7.89
C ASP A 89 -42.51 -4.94 8.45
N GLY A 90 -41.98 -5.32 9.62
CA GLY A 90 -42.25 -6.59 10.29
C GLY A 90 -41.46 -7.79 9.74
N ARG A 91 -40.53 -7.58 8.80
CA ARG A 91 -39.60 -8.61 8.35
C ARG A 91 -38.48 -8.81 9.35
N VAL A 92 -37.98 -10.04 9.42
CA VAL A 92 -36.82 -10.37 10.26
C VAL A 92 -35.58 -10.45 9.38
N HIS A 93 -34.56 -9.66 9.77
CA HIS A 93 -33.25 -9.63 9.13
C HIS A 93 -32.23 -10.34 10.04
N TYR A 94 -31.55 -11.36 9.54
CA TYR A 94 -30.53 -12.10 10.29
C TYR A 94 -29.15 -11.52 9.96
N LYS A 95 -28.59 -10.73 10.89
CA LYS A 95 -27.37 -9.96 10.70
C LYS A 95 -26.19 -10.50 11.51
N ALA A 96 -25.01 -10.55 10.92
CA ALA A 96 -23.77 -10.68 11.67
C ALA A 96 -23.57 -9.44 12.54
N ASP A 97 -22.78 -9.57 13.57
CA ASP A 97 -22.46 -8.43 14.45
C ASP A 97 -21.52 -7.46 13.75
N PRO A 98 -21.89 -6.18 13.56
CA PRO A 98 -21.03 -5.19 12.94
C PRO A 98 -19.69 -4.98 13.63
N TYR A 99 -19.63 -5.25 14.94
CA TYR A 99 -18.42 -5.16 15.78
C TYR A 99 -17.89 -6.53 16.19
N GLY A 100 -18.32 -7.62 15.52
CA GLY A 100 -17.86 -8.97 15.81
C GLY A 100 -16.36 -9.13 15.55
N PHE A 101 -15.64 -9.76 16.48
CA PHE A 101 -14.19 -9.95 16.40
C PHE A 101 -13.80 -11.22 15.65
N HIS A 102 -14.73 -12.17 15.49
CA HIS A 102 -14.53 -13.43 14.80
C HIS A 102 -15.80 -13.88 14.09
N THR A 103 -15.65 -14.71 13.06
CA THR A 103 -16.77 -15.16 12.23
C THR A 103 -16.67 -16.64 11.94
N GLU A 104 -17.75 -17.23 11.48
CA GLU A 104 -17.70 -18.52 10.83
C GLU A 104 -16.89 -18.45 9.55
N THR A 105 -16.21 -19.55 9.22
CA THR A 105 -15.60 -19.71 7.90
C THR A 105 -16.69 -20.03 6.88
N ARG A 106 -16.60 -19.42 5.71
CA ARG A 106 -17.56 -19.66 4.62
C ARG A 106 -17.81 -21.17 4.39
N PRO A 107 -19.03 -21.60 4.04
CA PRO A 107 -20.22 -20.78 3.72
C PRO A 107 -20.99 -20.23 4.94
N GLY A 108 -20.52 -20.45 6.15
CA GLY A 108 -21.11 -19.87 7.34
C GLY A 108 -21.06 -18.34 7.32
N THR A 109 -22.05 -17.69 7.97
CA THR A 109 -22.22 -16.23 7.92
C THR A 109 -22.52 -15.61 9.30
N ALA A 110 -22.38 -16.38 10.37
CA ALA A 110 -22.59 -15.90 11.72
C ALA A 110 -21.31 -15.33 12.33
N SER A 111 -21.44 -14.41 13.25
CA SER A 111 -20.36 -14.00 14.15
C SER A 111 -20.10 -15.08 15.19
N LYS A 112 -18.90 -15.13 15.70
CA LYS A 112 -18.51 -16.01 16.81
C LYS A 112 -18.11 -15.20 18.03
N LEU A 113 -18.54 -15.65 19.19
CA LEU A 113 -18.08 -15.10 20.47
C LEU A 113 -16.57 -15.29 20.60
N TYR A 114 -15.84 -14.21 20.78
CA TYR A 114 -14.39 -14.24 20.89
C TYR A 114 -13.88 -13.12 21.79
N ASP A 115 -12.96 -13.46 22.70
CA ASP A 115 -12.28 -12.51 23.56
C ASP A 115 -10.88 -12.23 23.01
N ILE A 116 -10.60 -10.96 22.66
CA ILE A 116 -9.36 -10.53 22.03
C ILE A 116 -8.36 -9.89 23.01
N GLU A 117 -8.70 -9.79 24.31
CA GLU A 117 -7.89 -9.00 25.25
C GLU A 117 -6.73 -9.80 25.89
N HIS A 118 -6.58 -11.08 25.59
CA HIS A 118 -5.61 -11.95 26.26
C HIS A 118 -4.29 -12.19 25.52
N PHE A 119 -4.11 -11.63 24.34
CA PHE A 119 -2.86 -11.79 23.59
C PHE A 119 -1.69 -11.03 24.25
N SER A 120 -0.56 -11.69 24.39
CA SER A 120 0.65 -11.10 24.97
C SER A 120 1.61 -10.65 23.86
N TRP A 121 1.67 -9.37 23.61
CA TRP A 121 2.57 -8.77 22.64
C TRP A 121 4.03 -8.78 23.12
N THR A 122 4.97 -8.97 22.20
CA THR A 122 6.43 -8.91 22.46
C THR A 122 7.14 -7.86 21.58
N ASP A 123 6.39 -6.99 20.95
CA ASP A 123 6.83 -6.04 19.93
C ASP A 123 7.14 -4.62 20.45
N GLU A 124 7.20 -4.41 21.76
CA GLU A 124 7.41 -3.08 22.38
C GLU A 124 8.66 -2.36 21.85
N ASP A 125 9.77 -3.08 21.69
CA ASP A 125 11.03 -2.50 21.21
C ASP A 125 10.92 -2.08 19.75
N PHE A 126 10.24 -2.86 18.90
CA PHE A 126 9.97 -2.49 17.53
C PHE A 126 9.13 -1.21 17.46
N ARG A 127 8.02 -1.15 18.16
CA ARG A 127 7.12 0.02 18.16
C ARG A 127 7.77 1.28 18.71
N ARG A 128 8.58 1.16 19.77
CA ARG A 128 9.32 2.28 20.37
C ARG A 128 10.37 2.88 19.42
N ASN A 129 10.97 2.06 18.56
CA ASN A 129 12.06 2.46 17.68
C ASN A 129 11.59 2.89 16.28
N LYS A 130 10.29 2.93 16.02
CA LYS A 130 9.74 3.45 14.76
C LYS A 130 10.25 4.86 14.48
N GLN A 131 10.55 5.13 13.20
CA GLN A 131 10.99 6.44 12.73
C GLN A 131 10.02 6.99 11.69
N PRO A 132 9.93 8.32 11.54
CA PRO A 132 9.16 8.91 10.45
C PRO A 132 9.62 8.42 9.08
N VAL A 133 8.68 8.09 8.20
CA VAL A 133 8.96 7.47 6.89
C VAL A 133 9.76 8.35 5.93
N TYR A 134 9.74 9.66 6.13
CA TYR A 134 10.25 10.62 5.15
C TYR A 134 11.73 10.45 4.81
N HIS A 135 12.54 10.06 5.79
CA HIS A 135 13.98 9.85 5.66
C HIS A 135 14.39 8.39 5.89
N GLN A 136 13.50 7.47 5.53
CA GLN A 136 13.74 6.03 5.65
C GLN A 136 13.54 5.33 4.30
N PRO A 137 14.26 4.26 4.02
CA PRO A 137 13.96 3.43 2.86
C PRO A 137 12.61 2.72 3.09
N LEU A 138 11.66 2.94 2.20
CA LEU A 138 10.41 2.20 2.19
C LEU A 138 10.24 1.52 0.84
N ASN A 139 10.33 0.20 0.85
CA ASN A 139 10.11 -0.69 -0.28
C ASN A 139 9.13 -1.77 0.18
N ILE A 140 7.87 -1.60 -0.21
CA ILE A 140 6.73 -2.39 0.27
C ILE A 140 6.58 -3.63 -0.61
N TYR A 141 6.45 -4.79 0.02
CA TYR A 141 6.02 -6.03 -0.62
C TYR A 141 4.52 -6.20 -0.40
N GLU A 142 3.73 -5.96 -1.44
CA GLU A 142 2.27 -6.12 -1.41
C GLU A 142 1.93 -7.60 -1.64
N VAL A 143 1.09 -8.18 -0.78
CA VAL A 143 0.82 -9.61 -0.78
C VAL A 143 -0.65 -9.94 -0.53
N HIS A 144 -1.19 -10.87 -1.33
CA HIS A 144 -2.46 -11.54 -1.08
C HIS A 144 -2.19 -12.87 -0.39
N LEU A 145 -2.54 -12.99 0.89
CA LEU A 145 -2.19 -14.15 1.72
C LEU A 145 -2.71 -15.47 1.15
N GLY A 146 -3.93 -15.48 0.59
CA GLY A 146 -4.57 -16.67 0.06
C GLY A 146 -3.92 -17.25 -1.21
N SER A 147 -3.09 -16.46 -1.91
CA SER A 147 -2.45 -16.89 -3.17
C SER A 147 -0.95 -16.65 -3.22
N TRP A 148 -0.33 -16.25 -2.10
CA TRP A 148 1.13 -16.17 -2.02
C TRP A 148 1.76 -17.55 -1.99
N ARG A 149 1.30 -18.40 -1.08
CA ARG A 149 1.72 -19.80 -0.95
C ARG A 149 0.61 -20.63 -0.31
N LYS A 150 0.52 -21.89 -0.73
CA LYS A 150 -0.42 -22.89 -0.20
C LYS A 150 0.31 -24.14 0.25
N HIS A 151 -0.37 -25.00 1.00
CA HIS A 151 0.09 -26.35 1.24
C HIS A 151 0.12 -27.18 -0.05
N GLU A 152 0.86 -28.30 -0.06
CA GLU A 152 0.96 -29.20 -1.21
C GLU A 152 -0.40 -29.78 -1.65
N ASN A 153 -1.35 -29.88 -0.74
CA ASN A 153 -2.74 -30.31 -1.02
C ASN A 153 -3.65 -29.19 -1.56
N GLY A 154 -3.12 -27.95 -1.74
CA GLY A 154 -3.83 -26.79 -2.23
C GLY A 154 -4.62 -26.01 -1.17
N GLU A 155 -4.60 -26.44 0.09
CA GLU A 155 -5.23 -25.69 1.20
C GLU A 155 -4.42 -24.45 1.56
N PHE A 156 -5.10 -23.45 2.15
CA PHE A 156 -4.44 -22.25 2.65
C PHE A 156 -3.49 -22.57 3.79
N LEU A 157 -2.39 -21.85 3.86
CA LEU A 157 -1.59 -21.77 5.09
C LEU A 157 -2.40 -21.05 6.18
N ASP A 158 -2.19 -21.41 7.44
CA ASP A 158 -2.71 -20.61 8.54
C ASP A 158 -1.87 -19.32 8.77
N TYR A 159 -2.40 -18.38 9.56
CA TYR A 159 -1.71 -17.12 9.85
C TYR A 159 -0.30 -17.32 10.43
N ARG A 160 -0.10 -18.32 11.29
CA ARG A 160 1.21 -18.55 11.93
C ARG A 160 2.23 -19.13 10.96
N ASP A 161 1.82 -20.04 10.09
CA ASP A 161 2.69 -20.61 9.06
C ASP A 161 3.03 -19.57 7.98
N MET A 162 2.03 -18.75 7.58
CA MET A 162 2.26 -17.60 6.69
C MET A 162 3.27 -16.62 7.30
N ALA A 163 3.12 -16.25 8.57
CA ALA A 163 4.02 -15.32 9.23
C ALA A 163 5.46 -15.79 9.23
N ARG A 164 5.71 -17.07 9.57
CA ARG A 164 7.07 -17.65 9.57
C ARG A 164 7.71 -17.59 8.19
N GLN A 165 6.96 -18.01 7.16
CA GLN A 165 7.47 -18.08 5.81
C GLN A 165 7.64 -16.68 5.20
N LEU A 166 6.65 -15.80 5.38
CA LEU A 166 6.67 -14.46 4.83
C LEU A 166 7.75 -13.59 5.49
N ALA A 167 7.90 -13.63 6.82
CA ALA A 167 8.94 -12.88 7.51
C ALA A 167 10.35 -13.30 7.05
N ALA A 168 10.58 -14.62 6.91
CA ALA A 168 11.85 -15.13 6.40
C ALA A 168 12.11 -14.65 4.97
N TYR A 169 11.11 -14.74 4.10
CA TYR A 169 11.21 -14.34 2.69
C TYR A 169 11.44 -12.83 2.51
N VAL A 170 10.63 -12.00 3.16
CA VAL A 170 10.75 -10.53 3.09
C VAL A 170 12.10 -10.05 3.59
N LYS A 171 12.59 -10.64 4.68
CA LYS A 171 13.92 -10.36 5.23
C LYS A 171 15.03 -10.79 4.29
N GLU A 172 14.94 -11.97 3.70
CA GLU A 172 15.88 -12.48 2.72
C GLU A 172 15.92 -11.61 1.47
N MET A 173 14.75 -11.25 0.93
CA MET A 173 14.62 -10.42 -0.27
C MET A 173 14.94 -8.94 -0.02
N GLY A 174 15.03 -8.51 1.23
CA GLY A 174 15.41 -7.15 1.58
C GLY A 174 14.31 -6.11 1.44
N TYR A 175 13.04 -6.49 1.32
CA TYR A 175 11.92 -5.55 1.45
C TYR A 175 11.86 -4.96 2.85
N THR A 176 11.25 -3.79 3.01
CA THR A 176 11.27 -3.06 4.27
C THR A 176 9.93 -3.00 4.98
N ALA A 177 8.86 -3.39 4.32
CA ALA A 177 7.51 -3.49 4.87
C ALA A 177 6.69 -4.50 4.06
N VAL A 178 5.60 -4.97 4.64
CA VAL A 178 4.57 -5.78 3.99
C VAL A 178 3.26 -5.01 3.95
N GLU A 179 2.58 -4.99 2.80
CA GLU A 179 1.21 -4.51 2.68
C GLU A 179 0.32 -5.72 2.35
N LEU A 180 -0.68 -5.94 3.21
CA LEU A 180 -1.63 -7.03 3.06
C LEU A 180 -2.85 -6.53 2.29
N LEU A 181 -3.22 -7.19 1.18
CA LEU A 181 -4.56 -7.04 0.62
C LEU A 181 -5.58 -7.29 1.73
N PRO A 182 -6.83 -6.78 1.61
CA PRO A 182 -7.76 -6.75 2.73
C PRO A 182 -7.91 -8.10 3.42
N VAL A 183 -7.54 -8.17 4.69
CA VAL A 183 -7.75 -9.35 5.57
C VAL A 183 -9.00 -9.22 6.43
N THR A 184 -9.74 -8.13 6.30
CA THR A 184 -11.07 -7.99 6.91
C THR A 184 -12.00 -9.06 6.37
N GLU A 185 -12.91 -9.57 7.22
CA GLU A 185 -13.78 -10.69 6.81
C GLU A 185 -14.68 -10.32 5.63
N HIS A 186 -14.78 -11.21 4.68
CA HIS A 186 -15.51 -11.05 3.42
C HIS A 186 -16.09 -12.40 2.94
N PRO A 187 -17.26 -12.40 2.26
CA PRO A 187 -17.93 -13.63 1.86
C PRO A 187 -17.33 -14.27 0.61
N LEU A 188 -16.79 -13.47 -0.31
CA LEU A 188 -16.39 -13.89 -1.65
C LEU A 188 -14.86 -13.83 -1.83
N ASP A 189 -14.21 -14.97 -2.10
CA ASP A 189 -12.76 -15.04 -2.33
C ASP A 189 -12.32 -14.20 -3.53
N ASP A 190 -13.10 -14.24 -4.63
CA ASP A 190 -12.82 -13.49 -5.86
C ASP A 190 -12.91 -11.96 -5.69
N SER A 191 -13.37 -11.47 -4.52
CA SER A 191 -13.31 -10.05 -4.18
C SER A 191 -11.96 -9.62 -3.63
N TRP A 192 -11.02 -10.56 -3.41
CA TRP A 192 -9.70 -10.32 -2.81
C TRP A 192 -9.75 -9.61 -1.45
N GLY A 193 -10.91 -9.61 -0.80
CA GLY A 193 -11.20 -8.93 0.45
C GLY A 193 -11.83 -7.54 0.32
N TYR A 194 -12.01 -7.01 -0.90
CA TYR A 194 -12.59 -5.66 -1.09
C TYR A 194 -14.11 -5.58 -0.89
N GLN A 195 -14.80 -6.71 -0.74
CA GLN A 195 -16.23 -6.76 -0.41
C GLN A 195 -16.43 -7.17 1.06
N CYS A 196 -16.08 -6.29 1.98
CA CYS A 196 -16.06 -6.57 3.41
C CYS A 196 -17.46 -6.76 4.01
N THR A 197 -17.55 -7.69 4.97
CA THR A 197 -18.70 -7.87 5.89
C THR A 197 -18.33 -7.71 7.34
N GLY A 198 -17.05 -7.90 7.72
CA GLY A 198 -16.58 -7.81 9.11
C GLY A 198 -15.45 -6.81 9.28
N TYR A 199 -15.76 -5.59 9.71
CA TYR A 199 -14.79 -4.49 9.83
C TYR A 199 -13.88 -4.59 11.06
N PHE A 200 -14.19 -5.49 11.99
CA PHE A 200 -13.43 -5.72 13.23
C PHE A 200 -12.91 -7.17 13.34
N ALA A 201 -13.07 -7.96 12.30
CA ALA A 201 -12.65 -9.36 12.28
C ALA A 201 -11.62 -9.61 11.18
N PRO A 202 -10.44 -10.15 11.49
CA PRO A 202 -9.59 -10.76 10.48
C PRO A 202 -10.30 -11.99 9.90
N THR A 203 -10.14 -12.23 8.60
CA THR A 203 -10.83 -13.34 7.96
C THR A 203 -10.52 -14.67 8.61
N SER A 204 -11.55 -15.45 8.89
CA SER A 204 -11.45 -16.76 9.52
C SER A 204 -10.86 -17.85 8.62
N ARG A 205 -10.59 -17.53 7.33
CA ARG A 205 -9.99 -18.46 6.35
C ARG A 205 -8.64 -19.00 6.79
N PHE A 206 -7.88 -18.19 7.53
CA PHE A 206 -6.48 -18.46 7.87
C PHE A 206 -6.27 -18.69 9.37
N GLY A 207 -7.33 -18.67 10.18
CA GLY A 207 -7.23 -18.91 11.62
C GLY A 207 -8.07 -17.97 12.47
N THR A 208 -7.66 -17.82 13.71
CA THR A 208 -8.36 -17.02 14.72
C THR A 208 -7.83 -15.57 14.77
N PRO A 209 -8.54 -14.65 15.43
CA PRO A 209 -8.03 -13.33 15.76
C PRO A 209 -6.67 -13.33 16.45
N GLU A 210 -6.47 -14.23 17.41
CA GLU A 210 -5.18 -14.39 18.11
C GLU A 210 -4.06 -14.86 17.16
N ASP A 211 -4.35 -15.73 16.19
CA ASP A 211 -3.38 -16.17 15.20
C ASP A 211 -2.94 -15.00 14.31
N PHE A 212 -3.86 -14.07 14.00
CA PHE A 212 -3.49 -12.86 13.26
C PHE A 212 -2.69 -11.87 14.12
N MET A 213 -3.01 -11.72 15.41
CA MET A 213 -2.15 -10.96 16.35
C MET A 213 -0.75 -11.55 16.39
N TRP A 214 -0.64 -12.88 16.45
CA TRP A 214 0.64 -13.58 16.40
C TRP A 214 1.38 -13.34 15.08
N PHE A 215 0.65 -13.32 13.96
CA PHE A 215 1.22 -12.99 12.64
C PHE A 215 1.90 -11.63 12.67
N VAL A 216 1.21 -10.59 13.11
CA VAL A 216 1.75 -9.23 13.19
C VAL A 216 2.95 -9.17 14.16
N ASN A 217 2.78 -9.74 15.36
CA ASN A 217 3.85 -9.79 16.36
C ASN A 217 5.12 -10.45 15.81
N HIS A 218 4.98 -11.56 15.08
CA HIS A 218 6.12 -12.27 14.49
C HIS A 218 6.83 -11.45 13.39
N LEU A 219 6.09 -10.68 12.57
CA LEU A 219 6.70 -9.77 11.62
C LEU A 219 7.47 -8.65 12.34
N HIS A 220 6.92 -8.09 13.42
CA HIS A 220 7.59 -7.08 14.24
C HIS A 220 8.87 -7.59 14.90
N GLU A 221 8.89 -8.83 15.41
CA GLU A 221 10.11 -9.49 15.91
C GLU A 221 11.21 -9.60 14.84
N ASN A 222 10.83 -9.60 13.56
CA ASN A 222 11.73 -9.58 12.41
C ASN A 222 11.99 -8.16 11.85
N ASN A 223 11.54 -7.10 12.53
CA ASN A 223 11.61 -5.69 12.13
C ASN A 223 10.92 -5.41 10.78
N ILE A 224 9.76 -6.01 10.56
CA ILE A 224 8.95 -5.83 9.35
C ILE A 224 7.63 -5.17 9.76
N PRO A 225 7.42 -3.89 9.40
CA PRO A 225 6.13 -3.21 9.53
C PRO A 225 5.04 -3.86 8.68
N VAL A 226 3.81 -3.86 9.19
CA VAL A 226 2.62 -4.41 8.51
C VAL A 226 1.66 -3.28 8.17
N ILE A 227 1.35 -3.13 6.89
CA ILE A 227 0.36 -2.19 6.37
C ILE A 227 -0.89 -3.00 6.00
N LEU A 228 -2.06 -2.51 6.40
CA LEU A 228 -3.34 -3.11 6.07
C LEU A 228 -4.03 -2.32 4.96
N ASP A 229 -4.44 -3.00 3.90
CA ASP A 229 -5.38 -2.44 2.95
C ASP A 229 -6.79 -2.45 3.56
N TRP A 230 -7.41 -1.28 3.70
CA TRP A 230 -8.66 -1.05 4.41
C TRP A 230 -9.67 -0.33 3.53
N VAL A 231 -10.92 -0.81 3.52
CA VAL A 231 -11.96 -0.44 2.55
C VAL A 231 -13.08 0.37 3.21
N PRO A 232 -12.91 1.68 3.47
CA PRO A 232 -13.96 2.52 4.03
C PRO A 232 -14.86 3.17 2.96
N ALA A 233 -14.56 2.97 1.68
CA ALA A 233 -15.30 3.60 0.59
C ALA A 233 -16.67 2.95 0.38
N HIS A 234 -16.75 1.64 0.55
CA HIS A 234 -17.95 0.88 0.24
C HIS A 234 -18.00 -0.46 0.98
N PHE A 235 -19.15 -1.13 0.92
CA PHE A 235 -19.34 -2.49 1.43
C PHE A 235 -20.31 -3.28 0.55
N CYS A 236 -20.24 -4.61 0.65
CA CYS A 236 -21.08 -5.51 -0.17
C CYS A 236 -22.56 -5.49 0.25
N LYS A 237 -23.43 -5.96 -0.64
CA LYS A 237 -24.89 -6.03 -0.43
C LYS A 237 -25.35 -7.40 0.09
N ASP A 238 -24.48 -8.11 0.78
CA ASP A 238 -24.84 -9.37 1.42
C ASP A 238 -25.79 -9.14 2.59
N GLU A 239 -26.90 -9.87 2.60
CA GLU A 239 -27.98 -9.65 3.58
C GLU A 239 -27.54 -9.82 5.03
N GLN A 240 -26.55 -10.66 5.29
CA GLN A 240 -25.99 -10.87 6.63
C GLN A 240 -25.05 -9.75 7.09
N GLY A 241 -24.59 -8.89 6.19
CA GLY A 241 -23.69 -7.77 6.49
C GLY A 241 -24.41 -6.48 6.86
N LEU A 242 -23.75 -5.35 6.57
CA LEU A 242 -24.25 -4.01 6.92
C LEU A 242 -25.41 -3.51 6.04
N TYR A 243 -25.61 -4.15 4.88
CA TYR A 243 -26.62 -3.78 3.89
C TYR A 243 -28.01 -3.75 4.52
N GLU A 244 -28.66 -2.57 4.45
CA GLU A 244 -30.01 -2.32 5.02
C GLU A 244 -30.18 -2.97 6.41
N PHE A 245 -29.29 -2.60 7.34
CA PHE A 245 -29.00 -3.37 8.55
C PHE A 245 -30.23 -3.67 9.41
N ASP A 246 -31.10 -2.70 9.64
CA ASP A 246 -32.36 -2.87 10.39
C ASP A 246 -33.61 -2.87 9.48
N GLY A 247 -33.42 -3.18 8.21
CA GLY A 247 -34.44 -3.04 7.16
C GLY A 247 -34.48 -1.66 6.52
N THR A 248 -33.57 -0.77 6.94
CA THR A 248 -33.40 0.59 6.40
C THR A 248 -31.93 0.88 6.10
N CYS A 249 -31.63 1.99 5.43
CA CYS A 249 -30.26 2.44 5.18
C CYS A 249 -29.62 2.97 6.48
N CYS A 250 -29.03 2.08 7.29
CA CYS A 250 -28.33 2.47 8.52
C CYS A 250 -26.92 2.99 8.27
N TYR A 251 -26.13 2.24 7.50
CA TYR A 251 -24.71 2.53 7.23
C TYR A 251 -24.49 3.23 5.89
N GLU A 252 -25.37 3.04 4.94
CA GLU A 252 -25.35 3.64 3.61
C GLU A 252 -26.19 4.90 3.50
N TYR A 253 -25.88 5.73 2.50
CA TYR A 253 -26.70 6.90 2.18
C TYR A 253 -28.15 6.52 1.85
N ALA A 254 -29.11 7.29 2.38
CA ALA A 254 -30.52 7.14 2.06
C ALA A 254 -30.86 7.61 0.63
N ASP A 255 -30.14 8.63 0.09
CA ASP A 255 -30.33 9.11 -1.29
C ASP A 255 -29.82 8.07 -2.31
N PRO A 256 -30.72 7.52 -3.18
CA PRO A 256 -30.32 6.53 -4.20
C PRO A 256 -29.19 6.98 -5.13
N ARG A 257 -29.03 8.30 -5.34
CA ARG A 257 -27.99 8.87 -6.19
C ARG A 257 -26.61 8.96 -5.53
N LYS A 258 -26.54 8.76 -4.20
CA LYS A 258 -25.31 8.67 -3.41
C LYS A 258 -25.00 7.25 -2.98
N ARG A 259 -26.03 6.39 -2.86
CA ARG A 259 -26.03 5.11 -2.13
C ARG A 259 -25.14 4.04 -2.73
N GLU A 260 -24.95 3.99 -4.05
CA GLU A 260 -24.31 2.86 -4.73
C GLU A 260 -23.15 3.28 -5.62
N HIS A 261 -22.14 2.40 -5.67
CA HIS A 261 -21.22 2.31 -6.79
C HIS A 261 -21.72 1.23 -7.76
N ALA A 262 -22.46 1.66 -8.78
CA ALA A 262 -23.14 0.75 -9.71
C ALA A 262 -22.17 -0.18 -10.45
N GLY A 263 -20.96 0.29 -10.79
CA GLY A 263 -19.92 -0.49 -11.46
C GLY A 263 -19.33 -1.60 -10.58
N TRP A 264 -19.38 -1.46 -9.25
CA TRP A 264 -18.85 -2.44 -8.30
C TRP A 264 -19.96 -3.28 -7.63
N GLY A 265 -21.22 -2.87 -7.78
CA GLY A 265 -22.35 -3.54 -7.13
C GLY A 265 -22.40 -3.35 -5.61
N THR A 266 -21.76 -2.33 -5.07
CA THR A 266 -21.59 -2.10 -3.63
C THR A 266 -22.36 -0.90 -3.13
N ARG A 267 -22.58 -0.82 -1.80
CA ARG A 267 -23.13 0.36 -1.11
C ARG A 267 -22.02 1.31 -0.69
N VAL A 268 -22.34 2.61 -0.65
CA VAL A 268 -21.45 3.69 -0.18
C VAL A 268 -21.81 4.05 1.25
N PHE A 269 -20.83 4.11 2.14
CA PHE A 269 -21.01 4.58 3.51
C PHE A 269 -21.54 6.02 3.58
N ASP A 270 -22.46 6.29 4.50
CA ASP A 270 -22.97 7.63 4.76
C ASP A 270 -22.03 8.43 5.69
N TYR A 271 -21.06 9.11 5.08
CA TYR A 271 -20.10 9.94 5.84
C TYR A 271 -20.73 11.17 6.51
N GLY A 272 -21.96 11.50 6.16
CA GLY A 272 -22.77 12.57 6.81
C GLY A 272 -23.46 12.09 8.07
N ARG A 273 -23.53 10.78 8.33
CA ARG A 273 -24.14 10.21 9.54
C ARG A 273 -23.08 10.03 10.62
N PRO A 274 -23.20 10.73 11.76
CA PRO A 274 -22.20 10.67 12.83
C PRO A 274 -21.91 9.25 13.34
N GLU A 275 -22.92 8.40 13.45
CA GLU A 275 -22.79 7.01 13.90
C GLU A 275 -21.94 6.18 12.95
N VAL A 276 -22.05 6.40 11.63
CA VAL A 276 -21.24 5.75 10.61
C VAL A 276 -19.80 6.25 10.66
N VAL A 277 -19.62 7.56 10.88
CA VAL A 277 -18.27 8.13 11.09
C VAL A 277 -17.62 7.49 12.32
N SER A 278 -18.34 7.38 13.45
CA SER A 278 -17.84 6.71 14.66
C SER A 278 -17.51 5.24 14.42
N PHE A 279 -18.32 4.52 13.65
CA PHE A 279 -18.06 3.13 13.26
C PHE A 279 -16.75 2.99 12.48
N LEU A 280 -16.56 3.79 11.43
CA LEU A 280 -15.36 3.72 10.57
C LEU A 280 -14.10 4.18 11.31
N LEU A 281 -14.18 5.27 12.11
CA LEU A 281 -13.05 5.71 12.94
C LEU A 281 -12.66 4.62 13.96
N SER A 282 -13.65 3.99 14.57
CA SER A 282 -13.43 2.89 15.53
C SER A 282 -12.79 1.69 14.84
N SER A 283 -13.19 1.34 13.61
CA SER A 283 -12.57 0.24 12.85
C SER A 283 -11.09 0.52 12.56
N ALA A 284 -10.77 1.70 12.01
CA ALA A 284 -9.37 2.04 11.73
C ALA A 284 -8.51 2.03 13.01
N ARG A 285 -8.99 2.65 14.10
CA ARG A 285 -8.28 2.65 15.38
C ARG A 285 -8.11 1.25 15.95
N PHE A 286 -9.12 0.39 15.81
CA PHE A 286 -9.08 -1.00 16.25
C PHE A 286 -7.90 -1.77 15.64
N TRP A 287 -7.70 -1.65 14.34
CA TRP A 287 -6.58 -2.28 13.67
C TRP A 287 -5.23 -1.75 14.15
N LEU A 288 -5.11 -0.43 14.35
CA LEU A 288 -3.89 0.21 14.85
C LEU A 288 -3.60 -0.15 16.32
N GLU A 289 -4.63 -0.19 17.18
CA GLU A 289 -4.48 -0.33 18.63
C GLU A 289 -4.49 -1.80 19.10
N MET A 290 -5.40 -2.63 18.54
CA MET A 290 -5.58 -4.01 19.00
C MET A 290 -4.72 -5.01 18.22
N TYR A 291 -4.47 -4.74 16.93
CA TYR A 291 -3.64 -5.60 16.08
C TYR A 291 -2.25 -5.02 15.79
N HIS A 292 -1.91 -3.87 16.37
CA HIS A 292 -0.62 -3.21 16.20
C HIS A 292 -0.20 -2.97 14.74
N ILE A 293 -1.17 -2.80 13.83
CA ILE A 293 -0.88 -2.49 12.42
C ILE A 293 -0.12 -1.17 12.31
N ASP A 294 0.92 -1.12 11.49
CA ASP A 294 1.83 0.03 11.37
C ASP A 294 1.36 1.06 10.36
N GLY A 295 0.45 0.70 9.50
CA GLY A 295 -0.10 1.60 8.50
C GLY A 295 -1.40 1.10 7.89
N ILE A 296 -2.14 2.03 7.33
CA ILE A 296 -3.39 1.78 6.63
C ILE A 296 -3.28 2.36 5.22
N ARG A 297 -3.42 1.52 4.21
CA ARG A 297 -3.72 1.95 2.85
C ARG A 297 -5.23 2.08 2.75
N VAL A 298 -5.71 3.28 2.47
CA VAL A 298 -7.13 3.56 2.32
C VAL A 298 -7.52 3.39 0.86
N ASP A 299 -8.36 2.38 0.62
CA ASP A 299 -8.86 2.00 -0.70
C ASP A 299 -9.79 3.05 -1.29
N ALA A 300 -9.68 3.27 -2.60
CA ALA A 300 -10.62 4.01 -3.44
C ALA A 300 -10.96 5.43 -2.94
N VAL A 301 -10.00 6.17 -2.39
CA VAL A 301 -10.21 7.52 -1.84
C VAL A 301 -10.84 8.47 -2.88
N ALA A 302 -10.48 8.36 -4.16
CA ALA A 302 -11.10 9.15 -5.23
C ALA A 302 -12.63 8.96 -5.28
N SER A 303 -13.11 7.74 -5.08
CA SER A 303 -14.56 7.44 -5.06
C SER A 303 -15.30 8.04 -3.87
N MET A 304 -14.58 8.29 -2.77
CA MET A 304 -15.11 8.95 -1.59
C MET A 304 -15.22 10.47 -1.79
N LEU A 305 -14.20 11.07 -2.43
CA LEU A 305 -14.06 12.51 -2.57
C LEU A 305 -15.04 13.15 -3.55
N TYR A 306 -15.55 12.38 -4.54
CA TYR A 306 -16.37 12.92 -5.61
C TYR A 306 -17.75 12.27 -5.69
N LEU A 307 -18.80 13.09 -5.56
CA LEU A 307 -20.21 12.68 -5.63
C LEU A 307 -20.63 12.15 -7.02
N ASP A 308 -19.90 12.56 -8.06
CA ASP A 308 -20.11 12.15 -9.45
C ASP A 308 -19.22 10.96 -9.87
N TYR A 309 -18.40 10.41 -8.98
CA TYR A 309 -17.47 9.33 -9.31
C TYR A 309 -18.19 8.10 -9.88
N GLY A 310 -17.85 7.71 -11.10
CA GLY A 310 -18.44 6.57 -11.79
C GLY A 310 -19.93 6.70 -12.11
N ARG A 311 -20.50 7.90 -12.03
CA ARG A 311 -21.91 8.16 -12.30
C ARG A 311 -22.09 8.97 -13.59
N PRO A 312 -23.14 8.66 -14.40
CA PRO A 312 -23.48 9.47 -15.56
C PRO A 312 -23.92 10.88 -15.17
N ASP A 313 -23.76 11.82 -16.09
CA ASP A 313 -24.23 13.19 -15.93
C ASP A 313 -25.71 13.25 -15.52
N GLY A 314 -26.00 14.05 -14.50
CA GLY A 314 -27.36 14.21 -13.95
C GLY A 314 -27.87 13.06 -13.07
N GLN A 315 -27.07 12.02 -12.86
CA GLN A 315 -27.42 10.89 -11.97
C GLN A 315 -26.70 10.93 -10.61
N TRP A 316 -26.26 12.08 -10.20
CA TRP A 316 -25.61 12.31 -8.92
C TRP A 316 -26.20 13.56 -8.23
N THR A 317 -26.00 13.69 -6.93
CA THR A 317 -26.48 14.81 -6.13
C THR A 317 -25.32 15.73 -5.78
N PRO A 318 -25.37 17.03 -6.16
CA PRO A 318 -24.32 17.99 -5.79
C PRO A 318 -24.31 18.23 -4.29
N ASN A 319 -23.17 18.73 -3.79
CA ASN A 319 -23.04 19.18 -2.40
C ASN A 319 -23.83 20.47 -2.14
N ILE A 320 -23.84 20.93 -0.89
CA ILE A 320 -24.59 22.14 -0.45
C ILE A 320 -24.17 23.42 -1.16
N HIS A 321 -23.01 23.44 -1.85
CA HIS A 321 -22.51 24.57 -2.63
C HIS A 321 -22.72 24.38 -4.14
N GLY A 322 -23.36 23.28 -4.56
CA GLY A 322 -23.57 22.94 -5.95
C GLY A 322 -22.36 22.26 -6.63
N GLY A 323 -21.31 21.97 -5.91
CA GLY A 323 -20.10 21.26 -6.39
C GLY A 323 -20.22 19.75 -6.34
N ARG A 324 -19.20 19.09 -6.89
CA ARG A 324 -19.12 17.62 -6.96
C ARG A 324 -18.34 17.00 -5.80
N GLU A 325 -17.66 17.81 -5.00
CA GLU A 325 -16.87 17.35 -3.87
C GLU A 325 -17.79 16.81 -2.76
N ASN A 326 -17.49 15.62 -2.24
CA ASN A 326 -18.16 15.07 -1.07
C ASN A 326 -17.55 15.64 0.21
N LEU A 327 -18.10 16.76 0.68
CA LEU A 327 -17.58 17.48 1.85
C LEU A 327 -17.61 16.64 3.12
N GLU A 328 -18.58 15.73 3.24
CA GLU A 328 -18.74 14.80 4.35
C GLU A 328 -17.58 13.81 4.41
N ALA A 329 -17.21 13.24 3.27
CA ALA A 329 -16.06 12.33 3.14
C ALA A 329 -14.73 13.06 3.39
N VAL A 330 -14.57 14.29 2.92
CA VAL A 330 -13.39 15.12 3.18
C VAL A 330 -13.18 15.30 4.68
N GLU A 331 -14.24 15.65 5.41
CA GLU A 331 -14.18 15.82 6.86
C GLU A 331 -13.90 14.48 7.58
N PHE A 332 -14.52 13.39 7.14
CA PHE A 332 -14.21 12.05 7.65
C PHE A 332 -12.73 11.69 7.49
N LEU A 333 -12.15 11.88 6.29
CA LEU A 333 -10.74 11.56 6.02
C LEU A 333 -9.78 12.39 6.88
N ARG A 334 -10.10 13.67 7.15
CA ARG A 334 -9.34 14.51 8.06
C ARG A 334 -9.39 13.99 9.50
N LYS A 335 -10.57 13.61 9.99
CA LYS A 335 -10.73 13.00 11.31
C LYS A 335 -9.99 11.67 11.41
N LEU A 336 -10.10 10.83 10.38
CA LEU A 336 -9.40 9.54 10.29
C LEU A 336 -7.88 9.71 10.46
N ASN A 337 -7.28 10.58 9.67
CA ASN A 337 -5.84 10.80 9.71
C ASN A 337 -5.40 11.44 11.03
N THR A 338 -6.15 12.42 11.53
CA THR A 338 -5.85 13.03 12.84
C THR A 338 -5.85 11.98 13.94
N MET A 339 -6.89 11.16 14.03
CA MET A 339 -6.99 10.07 15.01
C MET A 339 -5.85 9.06 14.85
N ALA A 340 -5.50 8.67 13.63
CA ALA A 340 -4.43 7.70 13.38
C ALA A 340 -3.07 8.19 13.89
N PHE A 341 -2.73 9.47 13.65
CA PHE A 341 -1.49 10.09 14.18
C PHE A 341 -1.51 10.35 15.69
N GLU A 342 -2.70 10.46 16.31
CA GLU A 342 -2.81 10.49 17.77
C GLU A 342 -2.52 9.11 18.39
N VAL A 343 -2.88 8.01 17.70
CA VAL A 343 -2.59 6.64 18.13
C VAL A 343 -1.10 6.31 17.95
N ASP A 344 -0.54 6.60 16.78
CA ASP A 344 0.87 6.40 16.47
C ASP A 344 1.41 7.55 15.60
N PRO A 345 2.29 8.42 16.14
CA PRO A 345 2.88 9.53 15.38
C PRO A 345 3.69 9.10 14.13
N ASN A 346 4.08 7.84 14.04
CA ASN A 346 4.84 7.27 12.94
C ASN A 346 4.01 6.32 12.06
N VAL A 347 2.68 6.34 12.19
CA VAL A 347 1.77 5.54 11.37
C VAL A 347 1.90 5.87 9.88
N LEU A 348 1.76 4.88 9.02
CA LEU A 348 1.69 5.05 7.58
C LEU A 348 0.22 5.17 7.16
N MET A 349 -0.22 6.39 6.80
CA MET A 349 -1.55 6.63 6.23
C MET A 349 -1.39 6.89 4.74
N ILE A 350 -1.76 5.90 3.93
CA ILE A 350 -1.50 5.87 2.49
C ILE A 350 -2.83 5.99 1.74
N ALA A 351 -2.97 6.99 0.87
CA ALA A 351 -4.16 7.16 0.05
C ALA A 351 -4.00 6.49 -1.32
N GLU A 352 -4.94 5.63 -1.70
CA GLU A 352 -5.17 5.34 -3.10
C GLU A 352 -6.09 6.42 -3.68
N GLU A 353 -5.49 7.44 -4.26
CA GLU A 353 -6.20 8.58 -4.85
C GLU A 353 -5.63 8.85 -6.25
N SER A 354 -6.43 8.64 -7.28
CA SER A 354 -6.03 8.66 -8.69
C SER A 354 -6.29 9.98 -9.40
N THR A 355 -6.89 10.96 -8.71
CA THR A 355 -7.26 12.25 -9.31
C THR A 355 -6.26 13.36 -8.99
N ALA A 356 -6.54 14.56 -9.47
CA ALA A 356 -5.77 15.77 -9.16
C ALA A 356 -6.25 16.48 -7.88
N TRP A 357 -6.85 15.76 -6.91
CA TRP A 357 -7.23 16.36 -5.63
C TRP A 357 -6.00 16.94 -4.94
N PRO A 358 -6.03 18.23 -4.54
CA PRO A 358 -4.85 18.89 -3.98
C PRO A 358 -4.65 18.55 -2.51
N LEU A 359 -3.39 18.63 -2.05
CA LEU A 359 -3.00 18.56 -0.63
C LEU A 359 -3.42 17.26 0.06
N VAL A 360 -3.43 16.13 -0.65
CA VAL A 360 -3.74 14.83 -0.07
C VAL A 360 -2.77 14.52 1.07
N THR A 361 -1.47 14.78 0.86
CA THR A 361 -0.40 14.49 1.83
C THR A 361 0.04 15.71 2.65
N LYS A 362 -0.84 16.71 2.79
CA LYS A 362 -0.60 17.83 3.70
C LYS A 362 -1.49 17.71 4.94
N PRO A 363 -1.05 18.21 6.09
CA PRO A 363 -1.82 18.20 7.34
C PRO A 363 -3.21 18.84 7.20
N ALA A 364 -4.17 18.37 7.99
CA ALA A 364 -5.55 18.86 7.96
C ALA A 364 -5.68 20.34 8.36
N ASP A 365 -4.84 20.83 9.26
CA ASP A 365 -4.82 22.22 9.76
C ASP A 365 -4.42 23.25 8.68
N VAL A 366 -3.69 22.81 7.64
CA VAL A 366 -3.37 23.66 6.47
C VAL A 366 -4.28 23.38 5.27
N GLY A 367 -5.39 22.65 5.48
CA GLY A 367 -6.41 22.37 4.47
C GLY A 367 -6.21 21.07 3.70
N GLY A 368 -5.21 20.26 4.05
CA GLY A 368 -4.99 18.94 3.46
C GLY A 368 -5.94 17.87 3.95
N LEU A 369 -5.80 16.65 3.42
CA LEU A 369 -6.53 15.46 3.89
C LEU A 369 -5.85 14.78 5.07
N GLY A 370 -4.55 15.03 5.32
CA GLY A 370 -3.81 14.51 6.46
C GLY A 370 -3.08 13.19 6.24
N PHE A 371 -3.15 12.59 5.05
CA PHE A 371 -2.30 11.42 4.73
C PHE A 371 -0.82 11.79 4.76
N ASN A 372 0.06 10.84 5.03
CA ASN A 372 1.49 11.09 4.86
C ASN A 372 2.06 10.53 3.55
N LEU A 373 1.35 9.65 2.89
CA LEU A 373 1.73 9.09 1.59
C LEU A 373 0.52 8.98 0.64
N LYS A 374 0.79 8.98 -0.67
CA LYS A 374 -0.21 8.80 -1.73
C LYS A 374 0.37 7.93 -2.83
N TRP A 375 -0.40 6.98 -3.37
CA TRP A 375 -0.02 6.24 -4.57
C TRP A 375 0.09 7.16 -5.78
N ASN A 376 1.17 7.03 -6.55
CA ASN A 376 1.34 7.76 -7.82
C ASN A 376 0.75 6.95 -8.98
N MET A 377 -0.56 7.01 -9.14
CA MET A 377 -1.27 6.29 -10.19
C MET A 377 -0.93 6.80 -11.59
N GLY A 378 -0.58 8.09 -11.74
CA GLY A 378 -0.13 8.66 -13.01
C GLY A 378 1.19 8.05 -13.48
N TRP A 379 2.19 8.00 -12.60
CA TRP A 379 3.47 7.34 -12.88
C TRP A 379 3.26 5.85 -13.21
N MET A 380 2.43 5.15 -12.45
CA MET A 380 2.13 3.73 -12.68
C MET A 380 1.54 3.51 -14.08
N ASN A 381 0.54 4.30 -14.48
CA ASN A 381 -0.07 4.21 -15.81
C ASN A 381 0.93 4.46 -16.93
N ASP A 382 1.75 5.53 -16.81
CA ASP A 382 2.79 5.87 -17.78
C ASP A 382 3.80 4.73 -17.92
N MET A 383 4.26 4.16 -16.79
CA MET A 383 5.21 3.05 -16.80
C MET A 383 4.62 1.78 -17.41
N CYS A 384 3.41 1.37 -17.00
CA CYS A 384 2.75 0.19 -17.57
C CYS A 384 2.47 0.34 -19.07
N HIS A 385 2.19 1.56 -19.55
CA HIS A 385 2.07 1.84 -20.97
C HIS A 385 3.41 1.68 -21.68
N TYR A 386 4.46 2.38 -21.19
CA TYR A 386 5.79 2.38 -21.82
C TYR A 386 6.42 0.98 -21.90
N LEU A 387 6.26 0.20 -20.84
CA LEU A 387 6.87 -1.14 -20.77
C LEU A 387 6.29 -2.14 -21.77
N LYS A 388 5.00 -2.00 -22.12
CA LYS A 388 4.33 -2.85 -23.11
C LYS A 388 4.76 -2.55 -24.56
N LEU A 389 5.35 -1.36 -24.79
CA LEU A 389 5.73 -0.96 -26.15
C LEU A 389 6.92 -1.77 -26.65
N ASP A 390 6.83 -2.22 -27.91
CA ASP A 390 8.03 -2.67 -28.63
C ASP A 390 9.09 -1.56 -28.59
N PRO A 391 10.36 -1.86 -28.33
CA PRO A 391 11.43 -0.87 -28.21
C PRO A 391 11.53 0.09 -29.40
N TRP A 392 11.11 -0.35 -30.59
CA TRP A 392 11.08 0.48 -31.80
C TRP A 392 10.15 1.70 -31.65
N PHE A 393 9.04 1.56 -30.94
CA PHE A 393 8.07 2.65 -30.75
C PHE A 393 8.34 3.49 -29.50
N ARG A 394 9.22 3.09 -28.58
CA ARG A 394 9.50 3.77 -27.32
C ARG A 394 10.02 5.19 -27.50
N GLN A 395 10.72 5.48 -28.61
CA GLN A 395 11.22 6.83 -28.91
C GLN A 395 10.11 7.89 -28.97
N ASP A 396 8.91 7.53 -29.44
CA ASP A 396 7.77 8.41 -29.56
C ASP A 396 7.01 8.60 -28.24
N HIS A 397 7.32 7.74 -27.25
CA HIS A 397 6.70 7.68 -25.93
C HIS A 397 7.68 7.97 -24.78
N HIS A 398 8.82 8.54 -25.07
CA HIS A 398 9.86 8.85 -24.08
C HIS A 398 9.37 9.73 -22.92
N ARG A 399 8.33 10.52 -23.15
CA ARG A 399 7.70 11.36 -22.13
C ARG A 399 7.07 10.55 -21.00
N ASP A 400 6.66 9.31 -21.23
CA ASP A 400 6.12 8.43 -20.18
C ASP A 400 7.16 8.20 -19.07
N LEU A 401 8.45 8.21 -19.41
CA LEU A 401 9.54 8.10 -18.43
C LEU A 401 9.77 9.38 -17.62
N THR A 402 9.42 10.57 -18.17
CA THR A 402 9.87 11.85 -17.62
C THR A 402 8.74 12.73 -17.12
N PHE A 403 7.51 12.51 -17.58
CA PHE A 403 6.36 13.37 -17.27
C PHE A 403 6.03 13.41 -15.77
N SER A 404 6.15 12.29 -15.07
CA SER A 404 5.91 12.20 -13.62
C SER A 404 6.75 13.20 -12.82
N MET A 405 7.94 13.59 -13.32
CA MET A 405 8.79 14.57 -12.64
C MET A 405 8.22 15.98 -12.63
N MET A 406 7.22 16.29 -13.48
CA MET A 406 6.53 17.59 -13.46
C MET A 406 5.72 17.79 -12.18
N TYR A 407 5.32 16.69 -11.51
CA TYR A 407 4.51 16.73 -10.29
C TYR A 407 5.06 15.86 -9.15
N ALA A 408 6.22 15.22 -9.32
CA ALA A 408 6.79 14.24 -8.37
C ALA A 408 6.92 14.76 -6.93
N PHE A 409 6.97 16.08 -6.72
CA PHE A 409 7.11 16.73 -5.42
C PHE A 409 5.87 17.54 -5.01
N SER A 410 4.75 17.37 -5.71
CA SER A 410 3.47 17.98 -5.30
C SER A 410 2.84 17.29 -4.09
N GLU A 411 3.07 16.00 -3.96
CA GLU A 411 2.63 15.12 -2.87
C GLU A 411 3.78 14.19 -2.44
N ASN A 412 3.63 13.47 -1.34
CA ASN A 412 4.57 12.45 -0.91
C ASN A 412 4.17 11.11 -1.55
N TYR A 413 4.81 10.75 -2.65
CA TYR A 413 4.37 9.62 -3.45
C TYR A 413 4.99 8.29 -3.03
N VAL A 414 4.16 7.23 -3.10
CA VAL A 414 4.57 5.84 -3.28
C VAL A 414 4.41 5.51 -4.76
N LEU A 415 5.38 4.84 -5.35
CA LEU A 415 5.36 4.36 -6.74
C LEU A 415 4.82 2.92 -6.76
N PRO A 416 3.53 2.70 -7.04
CA PRO A 416 2.94 1.38 -6.98
C PRO A 416 3.08 0.64 -8.30
N ILE A 417 3.45 -0.63 -8.23
CA ILE A 417 3.10 -1.66 -9.21
C ILE A 417 2.31 -2.69 -8.41
N SER A 418 1.02 -2.45 -8.30
CA SER A 418 0.11 -3.14 -7.39
C SER A 418 -0.56 -4.37 -8.02
N HIS A 419 -1.38 -5.06 -7.23
CA HIS A 419 -2.19 -6.19 -7.67
C HIS A 419 -3.10 -5.84 -8.86
N ASP A 420 -3.66 -4.63 -8.91
CA ASP A 420 -4.53 -4.19 -10.02
C ASP A 420 -3.84 -4.19 -11.38
N GLU A 421 -2.51 -4.10 -11.41
CA GLU A 421 -1.75 -4.05 -12.66
C GLU A 421 -1.47 -5.43 -13.26
N VAL A 422 -1.79 -6.50 -12.55
CA VAL A 422 -1.46 -7.88 -12.94
C VAL A 422 -2.67 -8.80 -13.04
N VAL A 423 -3.85 -8.21 -13.24
CA VAL A 423 -5.15 -8.91 -13.37
C VAL A 423 -5.95 -8.36 -14.57
N HIS A 424 -7.08 -8.99 -14.88
CA HIS A 424 -8.05 -8.55 -15.88
C HIS A 424 -7.45 -8.37 -17.29
N MET A 425 -6.66 -9.33 -17.73
CA MET A 425 -5.99 -9.36 -19.05
C MET A 425 -4.91 -8.25 -19.19
N LYS A 426 -4.44 -7.70 -18.10
CA LYS A 426 -3.31 -6.75 -18.11
C LYS A 426 -1.95 -7.48 -18.22
N GLY A 427 -1.92 -8.79 -17.94
CA GLY A 427 -0.71 -9.63 -17.89
C GLY A 427 0.13 -9.40 -16.64
N SER A 428 1.07 -10.30 -16.32
CA SER A 428 2.04 -10.09 -15.24
C SER A 428 3.03 -8.97 -15.57
N VAL A 429 3.82 -8.51 -14.60
CA VAL A 429 4.87 -7.50 -14.85
C VAL A 429 5.87 -8.01 -15.89
N VAL A 430 6.33 -9.27 -15.76
CA VAL A 430 7.26 -9.90 -16.72
C VAL A 430 6.58 -10.11 -18.07
N GLY A 431 5.35 -10.62 -18.08
CA GLY A 431 4.58 -10.89 -19.30
C GLY A 431 4.22 -9.64 -20.11
N LYS A 432 4.24 -8.45 -19.49
CA LYS A 432 4.05 -7.16 -20.20
C LYS A 432 5.25 -6.76 -21.03
N MET A 433 6.47 -7.25 -20.68
CA MET A 433 7.70 -6.85 -21.34
C MET A 433 7.77 -7.42 -22.76
N PRO A 434 8.32 -6.68 -23.72
CA PRO A 434 8.44 -7.15 -25.10
C PRO A 434 9.58 -8.16 -25.28
N GLY A 435 9.48 -8.94 -26.36
CA GLY A 435 10.51 -9.89 -26.78
C GLY A 435 10.31 -11.30 -26.24
N ASP A 436 11.35 -12.11 -26.32
CA ASP A 436 11.42 -13.44 -25.73
C ASP A 436 11.62 -13.37 -24.22
N TYR A 437 11.54 -14.51 -23.54
CA TYR A 437 11.59 -14.57 -22.08
C TYR A 437 12.88 -13.96 -21.50
N GLU A 438 14.04 -14.20 -22.13
CA GLU A 438 15.31 -13.61 -21.71
C GLU A 438 15.27 -12.07 -21.76
N ASN A 439 14.75 -11.48 -22.83
CA ASN A 439 14.60 -10.04 -22.97
C ASN A 439 13.54 -9.50 -21.98
N GLN A 440 12.47 -10.24 -21.72
CA GLN A 440 11.48 -9.87 -20.71
C GLN A 440 12.10 -9.77 -19.31
N LEU A 441 12.95 -10.74 -18.93
CA LEU A 441 13.69 -10.71 -17.66
C LEU A 441 14.70 -9.54 -17.61
N ARG A 442 15.41 -9.26 -18.72
CA ARG A 442 16.30 -8.08 -18.82
C ARG A 442 15.54 -6.76 -18.65
N CYS A 443 14.42 -6.62 -19.37
CA CYS A 443 13.55 -5.43 -19.23
C CYS A 443 13.03 -5.28 -17.80
N THR A 444 12.64 -6.37 -17.15
CA THR A 444 12.18 -6.37 -15.75
C THR A 444 13.27 -5.87 -14.81
N ARG A 445 14.54 -6.32 -14.97
CA ARG A 445 15.66 -5.81 -14.18
C ARG A 445 15.89 -4.31 -14.40
N GLY A 446 15.91 -3.87 -15.66
CA GLY A 446 16.08 -2.44 -15.99
C GLY A 446 14.97 -1.56 -15.43
N PHE A 447 13.72 -2.02 -15.55
CA PHE A 447 12.58 -1.33 -14.98
C PHE A 447 12.62 -1.26 -13.46
N TYR A 448 12.91 -2.36 -12.78
CA TYR A 448 12.98 -2.36 -11.31
C TYR A 448 14.10 -1.45 -10.79
N ALA A 449 15.26 -1.44 -11.46
CA ALA A 449 16.33 -0.49 -11.14
C ALA A 449 15.86 0.98 -11.32
N TYR A 450 15.12 1.27 -12.39
CA TYR A 450 14.51 2.60 -12.59
C TYR A 450 13.51 2.95 -11.49
N LEU A 451 12.62 2.02 -11.13
CA LEU A 451 11.67 2.20 -10.03
C LEU A 451 12.39 2.54 -8.72
N LEU A 452 13.45 1.80 -8.37
CA LEU A 452 14.23 2.06 -7.16
C LEU A 452 14.93 3.43 -7.19
N ALA A 453 15.36 3.89 -8.36
CA ALA A 453 16.08 5.15 -8.53
C ALA A 453 15.16 6.39 -8.64
N HIS A 454 13.93 6.24 -9.12
CA HIS A 454 12.97 7.34 -9.24
C HIS A 454 12.59 7.88 -7.85
N PRO A 455 12.43 9.22 -7.65
CA PRO A 455 11.95 9.77 -6.38
C PRO A 455 10.60 9.20 -5.93
N GLY A 456 10.44 8.97 -4.64
CA GLY A 456 9.26 8.40 -4.01
C GLY A 456 9.52 7.05 -3.35
N LYS A 457 8.62 6.61 -2.46
CA LYS A 457 8.67 5.29 -1.84
C LYS A 457 8.21 4.22 -2.84
N LYS A 458 8.46 2.94 -2.58
CA LYS A 458 8.28 1.85 -3.54
C LYS A 458 7.23 0.87 -3.06
N LEU A 459 6.44 0.34 -4.00
CA LEU A 459 5.53 -0.77 -3.78
C LEU A 459 5.57 -1.71 -4.98
N LEU A 460 5.74 -2.99 -4.70
CA LEU A 460 5.67 -4.04 -5.70
C LEU A 460 4.78 -5.17 -5.19
N PHE A 461 3.78 -5.52 -6.00
CA PHE A 461 2.98 -6.72 -5.76
C PHE A 461 3.80 -7.97 -6.00
N MET A 462 3.56 -9.01 -5.20
CA MET A 462 4.23 -10.32 -5.25
C MET A 462 4.27 -10.92 -6.66
N GLY A 463 5.38 -11.57 -7.03
CA GLY A 463 5.54 -12.36 -8.25
C GLY A 463 6.65 -11.92 -9.21
N PRO A 464 6.87 -10.63 -9.52
CA PRO A 464 7.91 -10.21 -10.44
C PRO A 464 9.32 -10.68 -10.05
N GLU A 465 9.59 -10.80 -8.77
CA GLU A 465 10.87 -11.18 -8.19
C GLU A 465 11.25 -12.66 -8.41
N ILE A 466 10.25 -13.49 -8.74
CA ILE A 466 10.47 -14.90 -9.15
C ILE A 466 10.30 -15.10 -10.66
N GLY A 467 9.99 -14.03 -11.40
CA GLY A 467 9.74 -14.11 -12.83
C GLY A 467 8.35 -14.62 -13.18
N GLN A 468 7.36 -14.42 -12.31
CA GLN A 468 5.95 -14.78 -12.55
C GLN A 468 5.52 -14.29 -13.94
N TRP A 469 5.29 -15.22 -14.86
CA TRP A 469 4.94 -14.90 -16.24
C TRP A 469 3.44 -14.86 -16.47
N HIS A 470 2.70 -15.78 -15.82
CA HIS A 470 1.25 -15.78 -15.86
C HIS A 470 0.67 -14.58 -15.07
N GLU A 471 -0.47 -14.12 -15.52
CA GLU A 471 -1.28 -13.15 -14.78
C GLU A 471 -1.60 -13.70 -13.39
N TRP A 472 -1.74 -12.83 -12.39
CA TRP A 472 -2.06 -13.28 -11.04
C TRP A 472 -3.42 -13.99 -10.99
N ASP A 473 -3.42 -15.18 -10.38
CA ASP A 473 -4.60 -15.98 -10.07
C ASP A 473 -4.80 -16.03 -8.55
N SER A 474 -5.86 -15.35 -8.07
CA SER A 474 -6.20 -15.30 -6.65
C SER A 474 -6.60 -16.67 -6.08
N ASN A 475 -7.04 -17.60 -6.92
CA ASN A 475 -7.40 -18.96 -6.54
C ASN A 475 -6.21 -19.94 -6.54
N GLY A 476 -5.13 -19.58 -7.22
CA GLY A 476 -3.88 -20.32 -7.27
C GLY A 476 -2.91 -20.00 -6.13
N GLN A 477 -1.64 -20.13 -6.44
CA GLN A 477 -0.51 -19.57 -5.70
C GLN A 477 0.52 -19.07 -6.71
N LEU A 478 1.52 -18.31 -6.26
CA LEU A 478 2.65 -17.94 -7.11
C LEU A 478 3.34 -19.18 -7.69
N ASP A 479 3.86 -19.03 -8.90
CA ASP A 479 4.56 -20.10 -9.65
C ASP A 479 5.96 -20.36 -9.06
N TRP A 480 6.03 -20.75 -7.77
CA TRP A 480 7.30 -20.96 -7.05
C TRP A 480 8.25 -21.94 -7.73
N TYR A 481 7.73 -22.87 -8.56
CA TYR A 481 8.53 -23.79 -9.36
C TYR A 481 9.45 -23.08 -10.37
N LEU A 482 9.15 -21.82 -10.73
CA LEU A 482 10.02 -21.03 -11.60
C LEU A 482 11.42 -20.87 -11.03
N LEU A 483 11.57 -20.90 -9.71
CA LEU A 483 12.89 -20.87 -9.06
C LEU A 483 13.72 -22.15 -9.24
N GLU A 484 13.21 -23.18 -9.91
CA GLU A 484 13.98 -24.33 -10.36
C GLU A 484 14.81 -24.02 -11.63
N HIS A 485 14.48 -22.92 -12.34
CA HIS A 485 15.17 -22.49 -13.55
C HIS A 485 16.25 -21.46 -13.25
N GLU A 486 17.41 -21.58 -13.91
CA GLU A 486 18.59 -20.75 -13.66
C GLU A 486 18.31 -19.26 -13.90
N GLU A 487 17.63 -18.93 -14.99
CA GLU A 487 17.28 -17.55 -15.35
C GLU A 487 16.37 -16.86 -14.32
N ASN A 488 15.45 -17.62 -13.68
CA ASN A 488 14.59 -17.12 -12.62
C ASN A 488 15.35 -16.98 -11.29
N GLN A 489 16.27 -17.90 -10.99
CA GLN A 489 17.18 -17.76 -9.83
C GLN A 489 18.08 -16.52 -9.98
N GLN A 490 18.56 -16.23 -11.18
CA GLN A 490 19.36 -15.03 -11.47
C GLN A 490 18.53 -13.75 -11.32
N LEU A 491 17.28 -13.74 -11.80
CA LEU A 491 16.35 -12.63 -11.56
C LEU A 491 16.08 -12.44 -10.07
N HIS A 492 15.81 -13.50 -9.34
CA HIS A 492 15.58 -13.48 -7.89
C HIS A 492 16.80 -12.94 -7.14
N ALA A 493 18.00 -13.37 -7.50
CA ALA A 493 19.25 -12.84 -6.97
C ALA A 493 19.42 -11.34 -7.25
N PHE A 494 19.01 -10.89 -8.45
CA PHE A 494 18.98 -9.46 -8.79
C PHE A 494 18.07 -8.67 -7.86
N PHE A 495 16.81 -9.09 -7.67
CA PHE A 495 15.88 -8.37 -6.79
C PHE A 495 16.42 -8.27 -5.36
N LYS A 496 16.98 -9.36 -4.83
CA LYS A 496 17.62 -9.38 -3.51
C LYS A 496 18.78 -8.38 -3.42
N ALA A 497 19.67 -8.36 -4.42
CA ALA A 497 20.80 -7.44 -4.46
C ALA A 497 20.36 -5.97 -4.64
N ALA A 498 19.36 -5.72 -5.50
CA ALA A 498 18.82 -4.39 -5.76
C ALA A 498 18.14 -3.80 -4.52
N ASN A 499 17.37 -4.60 -3.77
CA ASN A 499 16.75 -4.18 -2.51
C ASN A 499 17.79 -3.89 -1.42
N ALA A 500 18.83 -4.73 -1.33
CA ALA A 500 19.94 -4.49 -0.41
C ALA A 500 20.69 -3.19 -0.76
N PHE A 501 20.92 -2.96 -2.05
CA PHE A 501 21.52 -1.71 -2.55
C PHE A 501 20.64 -0.49 -2.24
N TYR A 502 19.33 -0.56 -2.52
CA TYR A 502 18.38 0.51 -2.19
C TYR A 502 18.43 0.88 -0.70
N LYS A 503 18.40 -0.10 0.19
CA LYS A 503 18.48 0.13 1.64
C LYS A 503 19.79 0.80 2.07
N ALA A 504 20.90 0.42 1.46
CA ALA A 504 22.23 0.90 1.82
C ALA A 504 22.58 2.26 1.20
N GLU A 505 21.92 2.67 0.12
CA GLU A 505 22.24 3.88 -0.65
C GLU A 505 21.27 5.01 -0.31
N SER A 506 21.65 5.84 0.68
CA SER A 506 20.84 6.96 1.19
C SER A 506 20.42 7.96 0.10
N ALA A 507 21.22 8.12 -0.94
CA ALA A 507 20.86 8.99 -2.07
C ALA A 507 19.56 8.56 -2.77
N LEU A 508 19.10 7.32 -2.62
CA LEU A 508 17.88 6.80 -3.25
C LEU A 508 16.59 7.07 -2.44
N TRP A 509 16.70 7.47 -1.17
CA TRP A 509 15.51 7.57 -0.30
C TRP A 509 15.53 8.71 0.74
N ASP A 510 16.68 9.31 1.04
CA ASP A 510 16.79 10.33 2.12
C ASP A 510 16.09 11.64 1.73
N ILE A 511 16.14 12.02 0.44
CA ILE A 511 15.42 13.19 -0.09
C ILE A 511 14.52 12.72 -1.25
N ASP A 512 13.37 12.11 -0.91
CA ASP A 512 12.43 11.59 -1.90
C ASP A 512 11.37 12.59 -2.35
N PHE A 513 11.12 13.64 -1.56
CA PHE A 513 9.98 14.53 -1.73
C PHE A 513 10.35 15.97 -2.00
N ASP A 514 11.61 16.22 -2.46
CA ASP A 514 12.11 17.55 -2.79
C ASP A 514 13.10 17.51 -3.95
N TRP A 515 13.13 18.59 -4.74
CA TRP A 515 14.06 18.77 -5.87
C TRP A 515 15.54 18.72 -5.47
N GLN A 516 15.89 18.94 -4.22
CA GLN A 516 17.28 18.84 -3.75
C GLN A 516 17.82 17.41 -3.90
N GLY A 517 16.96 16.40 -3.86
CA GLY A 517 17.30 14.98 -4.02
C GLY A 517 17.41 14.51 -5.47
N PHE A 518 17.09 15.36 -6.48
CA PHE A 518 17.01 14.93 -7.86
C PHE A 518 17.52 16.01 -8.84
N GLU A 519 18.23 15.57 -9.88
CA GLU A 519 18.64 16.44 -11.00
C GLU A 519 18.68 15.65 -12.31
N TRP A 520 17.96 16.10 -13.33
CA TRP A 520 18.12 15.55 -14.66
C TRP A 520 19.49 15.89 -15.27
N LEU A 521 20.16 14.89 -15.84
CA LEU A 521 21.35 15.07 -16.67
C LEU A 521 21.04 14.88 -18.16
N VAL A 522 20.28 13.82 -18.48
CA VAL A 522 19.85 13.51 -19.86
C VAL A 522 18.38 13.07 -19.79
N PRO A 523 17.43 14.03 -19.88
CA PRO A 523 16.00 13.72 -19.83
C PRO A 523 15.40 13.38 -21.20
N ASP A 524 16.05 13.71 -22.31
CA ASP A 524 15.44 13.85 -23.64
C ASP A 524 16.12 13.02 -24.74
N ASP A 525 16.94 12.02 -24.39
CA ASP A 525 17.54 11.12 -25.36
C ASP A 525 16.57 10.01 -25.79
N ASN A 526 15.48 10.43 -26.43
CA ASN A 526 14.44 9.53 -26.94
C ASN A 526 14.93 8.65 -28.09
N HIS A 527 15.90 9.10 -28.88
CA HIS A 527 16.46 8.34 -29.99
C HIS A 527 17.16 7.05 -29.49
N ASN A 528 17.84 7.13 -28.37
CA ASN A 528 18.51 6.00 -27.74
C ASN A 528 17.66 5.33 -26.65
N ASN A 529 16.48 5.85 -26.29
CA ASN A 529 15.65 5.41 -25.17
C ASN A 529 16.41 5.39 -23.84
N VAL A 530 17.23 6.40 -23.59
CA VAL A 530 18.06 6.53 -22.40
C VAL A 530 17.63 7.72 -21.57
N VAL A 531 17.60 7.53 -20.25
CA VAL A 531 17.47 8.60 -19.26
C VAL A 531 18.63 8.54 -18.28
N VAL A 532 19.15 9.72 -17.89
CA VAL A 532 20.20 9.82 -16.88
C VAL A 532 19.87 10.97 -15.92
N PHE A 533 20.00 10.70 -14.64
CA PHE A 533 19.76 11.67 -13.58
C PHE A 533 20.66 11.43 -12.37
N LEU A 534 20.70 12.38 -11.48
CA LEU A 534 21.38 12.29 -10.20
C LEU A 534 20.36 12.17 -9.06
N ARG A 535 20.71 11.32 -8.09
CA ARG A 535 20.08 11.29 -6.78
C ARG A 535 21.07 11.79 -5.74
N ARG A 536 20.57 12.48 -4.70
CA ARG A 536 21.39 13.05 -3.63
C ARG A 536 20.74 12.83 -2.27
N ASP A 537 21.56 12.64 -1.25
CA ASP A 537 21.14 12.65 0.15
C ASP A 537 21.46 14.00 0.83
N GLN A 538 21.03 14.15 2.09
CA GLN A 538 21.29 15.35 2.90
C GLN A 538 22.78 15.57 3.19
N ALA A 539 23.59 14.52 3.20
CA ALA A 539 25.03 14.60 3.39
C ALA A 539 25.78 15.05 2.12
N GLY A 540 25.08 15.18 0.98
CA GLY A 540 25.64 15.57 -0.31
C GLY A 540 26.33 14.43 -1.05
N ASN A 541 26.09 13.17 -0.66
CA ASN A 541 26.48 12.02 -1.47
C ASN A 541 25.66 12.03 -2.77
N GLU A 542 26.30 11.62 -3.86
CA GLU A 542 25.74 11.72 -5.19
C GLU A 542 25.80 10.38 -5.90
N LEU A 543 24.67 9.94 -6.42
CA LEU A 543 24.52 8.75 -7.25
C LEU A 543 24.04 9.14 -8.65
N LEU A 544 24.83 8.82 -9.67
CA LEU A 544 24.43 8.90 -11.07
C LEU A 544 23.67 7.63 -11.43
N CYS A 545 22.44 7.80 -11.90
CA CYS A 545 21.56 6.73 -12.35
C CYS A 545 21.39 6.83 -13.86
N ALA A 546 21.91 5.87 -14.63
CA ALA A 546 21.75 5.79 -16.09
C ALA A 546 20.95 4.55 -16.43
N VAL A 547 19.84 4.71 -17.15
CA VAL A 547 18.94 3.62 -17.54
C VAL A 547 18.74 3.62 -19.05
N ASN A 548 18.94 2.46 -19.66
CA ASN A 548 18.76 2.21 -21.07
C ASN A 548 17.56 1.27 -21.29
N PHE A 549 16.55 1.77 -21.95
CA PHE A 549 15.36 0.99 -22.32
C PHE A 549 15.37 0.50 -23.76
N SER A 550 16.51 0.61 -24.46
CA SER A 550 16.70 0.09 -25.82
C SER A 550 17.36 -1.31 -25.81
N PRO A 551 17.23 -2.08 -26.92
CA PRO A 551 17.90 -3.36 -27.08
C PRO A 551 19.39 -3.25 -27.44
N ASN A 552 19.96 -2.03 -27.49
CA ASN A 552 21.33 -1.77 -27.93
C ASN A 552 22.26 -1.53 -26.75
N ASP A 553 23.44 -2.12 -26.78
CA ASP A 553 24.56 -1.75 -25.92
C ASP A 553 25.23 -0.46 -26.41
N TYR A 554 25.52 0.46 -25.52
CA TYR A 554 26.26 1.68 -25.82
C TYR A 554 27.65 1.64 -25.19
N GLU A 555 28.69 1.41 -26.01
CA GLU A 555 30.06 1.26 -25.51
C GLU A 555 30.67 2.58 -25.00
N ASN A 556 30.26 3.71 -25.57
CA ASN A 556 30.85 5.02 -25.30
C ASN A 556 29.77 6.08 -25.04
N TYR A 557 28.83 5.80 -24.14
CA TYR A 557 27.76 6.74 -23.81
C TYR A 557 28.32 7.89 -22.96
N ARG A 558 28.31 9.11 -23.50
CA ARG A 558 28.85 10.28 -22.81
C ARG A 558 27.76 11.01 -22.05
N VAL A 559 27.99 11.32 -20.77
CA VAL A 559 27.08 12.07 -19.89
C VAL A 559 27.80 13.27 -19.33
N GLY A 560 27.16 14.46 -19.44
CA GLY A 560 27.59 15.66 -18.73
C GLY A 560 27.34 15.52 -17.24
N VAL A 561 28.32 15.85 -16.43
CA VAL A 561 28.26 15.62 -14.98
C VAL A 561 28.75 16.83 -14.16
N PRO A 562 28.32 16.98 -12.90
CA PRO A 562 28.92 17.95 -11.97
C PRO A 562 30.43 17.71 -11.77
N PRO A 563 31.16 18.72 -11.26
CA PRO A 563 32.63 18.68 -11.14
C PRO A 563 33.09 17.70 -10.04
N ARG A 564 33.09 16.40 -10.37
CA ARG A 564 33.66 15.31 -9.56
C ARG A 564 35.02 14.87 -10.12
N LYS A 565 35.84 14.22 -9.31
CA LYS A 565 37.11 13.65 -9.77
C LYS A 565 36.89 12.40 -10.63
N ARG A 566 36.00 11.55 -10.20
CA ARG A 566 35.65 10.26 -10.84
C ARG A 566 34.25 9.80 -10.42
N TYR A 567 33.72 8.88 -11.21
CA TYR A 567 32.51 8.11 -10.88
C TYR A 567 32.88 6.64 -10.70
N VAL A 568 32.45 6.04 -9.59
CA VAL A 568 32.77 4.66 -9.21
C VAL A 568 31.54 3.79 -9.36
N PRO A 569 31.62 2.67 -10.12
CA PRO A 569 30.53 1.72 -10.21
C PRO A 569 30.04 1.26 -8.84
N ALA A 570 28.72 1.37 -8.59
CA ALA A 570 28.08 1.03 -7.34
C ALA A 570 27.11 -0.14 -7.50
N PHE A 571 26.36 -0.16 -8.60
CA PHE A 571 25.42 -1.24 -8.93
C PHE A 571 25.15 -1.27 -10.44
N THR A 572 24.88 -2.46 -10.98
CA THR A 572 24.40 -2.64 -12.35
C THR A 572 23.44 -3.82 -12.44
N THR A 573 22.47 -3.71 -13.34
CA THR A 573 21.56 -4.83 -13.69
C THR A 573 22.22 -5.89 -14.57
N ASP A 574 23.42 -5.59 -15.11
CA ASP A 574 24.12 -6.39 -16.12
C ASP A 574 25.20 -7.30 -15.53
N ALA A 575 25.26 -7.47 -14.22
CA ALA A 575 26.21 -8.38 -13.62
C ALA A 575 25.88 -9.84 -14.00
N PRO A 576 26.89 -10.67 -14.30
CA PRO A 576 26.69 -12.07 -14.73
C PRO A 576 25.88 -12.92 -13.76
N GLU A 577 26.02 -12.68 -12.46
CA GLU A 577 25.24 -13.36 -11.41
C GLU A 577 23.72 -13.08 -11.48
N PHE A 578 23.32 -12.05 -12.22
CA PHE A 578 21.92 -11.68 -12.48
C PHE A 578 21.45 -12.09 -13.88
N GLY A 579 22.25 -12.87 -14.63
CA GLY A 579 21.99 -13.19 -16.03
C GLY A 579 22.32 -12.04 -16.98
N GLY A 580 23.18 -11.10 -16.55
CA GLY A 580 23.70 -10.03 -17.40
C GLY A 580 24.92 -10.46 -18.23
N SER A 581 25.29 -9.62 -19.19
CA SER A 581 26.43 -9.90 -20.10
C SER A 581 27.80 -9.51 -19.51
N GLY A 582 27.82 -8.74 -18.42
CA GLY A 582 29.04 -8.15 -17.88
C GLY A 582 29.63 -7.05 -18.75
N PHE A 583 28.80 -6.41 -19.58
CA PHE A 583 29.22 -5.32 -20.47
C PHE A 583 29.51 -4.01 -19.72
N ALA A 584 28.79 -3.76 -18.62
CA ALA A 584 28.93 -2.55 -17.83
C ALA A 584 30.35 -2.35 -17.26
N ASP A 585 30.75 -1.10 -17.03
CA ASP A 585 32.05 -0.77 -16.45
C ASP A 585 32.18 -1.29 -15.01
N THR A 586 33.30 -1.95 -14.72
CA THR A 586 33.65 -2.44 -13.37
C THR A 586 34.73 -1.61 -12.67
N LYS A 587 35.32 -0.62 -13.37
CA LYS A 587 36.41 0.23 -12.87
C LYS A 587 35.96 1.68 -12.75
N PRO A 588 36.54 2.47 -11.83
CA PRO A 588 36.25 3.90 -11.70
C PRO A 588 36.49 4.65 -13.02
N LEU A 589 35.50 5.47 -13.39
CA LEU A 589 35.49 6.30 -14.60
C LEU A 589 36.02 7.70 -14.27
N THR A 590 37.03 8.15 -15.00
CA THR A 590 37.63 9.47 -14.81
C THR A 590 36.80 10.53 -15.54
N VAL A 591 36.42 11.59 -14.80
CA VAL A 591 35.76 12.77 -15.38
C VAL A 591 36.74 13.56 -16.24
N LYS A 592 36.29 13.94 -17.45
CA LYS A 592 37.07 14.70 -18.43
C LYS A 592 36.56 16.14 -18.52
N ASP A 593 37.46 17.07 -18.79
CA ASP A 593 37.15 18.48 -19.09
C ASP A 593 36.63 18.62 -20.54
N THR A 594 35.51 17.98 -20.79
CA THR A 594 34.83 17.93 -22.10
C THR A 594 33.36 18.22 -21.86
N PRO A 595 32.84 19.35 -22.36
CA PRO A 595 31.44 19.71 -22.16
C PRO A 595 30.47 18.70 -22.79
N SER A 596 29.36 18.42 -22.10
CA SER A 596 28.24 17.64 -22.59
C SER A 596 26.98 17.94 -21.78
N HIS A 597 25.78 17.89 -22.39
CA HIS A 597 24.48 18.04 -21.73
C HIS A 597 24.42 19.27 -20.78
N GLY A 598 24.95 20.40 -21.21
CA GLY A 598 24.96 21.67 -20.43
C GLY A 598 25.94 21.68 -19.24
N LYS A 599 26.77 20.67 -19.03
CA LYS A 599 27.84 20.62 -18.03
C LYS A 599 29.20 20.85 -18.67
N GLU A 600 30.15 21.46 -17.92
CA GLU A 600 31.52 21.67 -18.40
C GLU A 600 32.35 20.39 -18.49
N GLN A 601 32.01 19.39 -17.66
CA GLN A 601 32.69 18.09 -17.56
C GLN A 601 31.76 16.97 -17.98
N SER A 602 32.35 15.85 -18.37
CA SER A 602 31.62 14.63 -18.73
C SER A 602 32.33 13.37 -18.30
N VAL A 603 31.58 12.30 -18.18
CA VAL A 603 32.06 10.93 -18.04
C VAL A 603 31.57 10.12 -19.25
N THR A 604 32.34 9.13 -19.66
CA THR A 604 31.92 8.16 -20.69
C THR A 604 31.80 6.80 -20.02
N LEU A 605 30.66 6.13 -20.21
CA LEU A 605 30.35 4.85 -19.61
C LEU A 605 29.82 3.85 -20.65
N ARG A 606 29.92 2.58 -20.32
CA ARG A 606 29.24 1.48 -21.02
C ARG A 606 27.86 1.31 -20.43
N LEU A 607 26.83 1.36 -21.29
CA LEU A 607 25.44 1.26 -20.87
C LEU A 607 24.79 0.06 -21.54
N PRO A 608 24.49 -1.01 -20.77
CA PRO A 608 23.98 -2.27 -21.31
C PRO A 608 22.55 -2.14 -21.84
N ALA A 609 22.21 -2.98 -22.82
CA ALA A 609 20.87 -3.10 -23.37
C ALA A 609 19.85 -3.47 -22.27
N PHE A 610 18.68 -2.82 -22.27
CA PHE A 610 17.62 -2.99 -21.27
C PHE A 610 18.12 -2.95 -19.83
N GLY A 611 19.16 -2.18 -19.55
CA GLY A 611 19.86 -2.21 -18.28
C GLY A 611 20.06 -0.87 -17.63
N ALA A 612 20.55 -0.91 -16.40
CA ALA A 612 20.88 0.27 -15.60
C ALA A 612 22.28 0.18 -15.00
N VAL A 613 22.93 1.33 -14.86
CA VAL A 613 24.23 1.49 -14.21
C VAL A 613 24.13 2.62 -13.21
N PHE A 614 24.53 2.35 -11.97
CA PHE A 614 24.58 3.34 -10.88
C PHE A 614 26.02 3.59 -10.46
N LEU A 615 26.41 4.87 -10.42
CA LEU A 615 27.79 5.28 -10.16
C LEU A 615 27.84 6.33 -9.05
N ARG A 616 28.66 6.15 -8.03
CA ARG A 616 28.89 7.16 -6.99
C ARG A 616 29.90 8.20 -7.45
N GLY A 617 29.55 9.49 -7.31
CA GLY A 617 30.45 10.60 -7.56
C GLY A 617 31.46 10.79 -6.44
N GLU A 618 32.76 10.78 -6.74
CA GLU A 618 33.82 10.92 -5.72
C GLU A 618 34.77 12.08 -6.00
N GLY A 619 35.18 12.74 -4.93
CA GLY A 619 36.18 13.81 -4.92
C GLY A 619 35.74 15.04 -5.69
N SER A 620 36.51 16.15 -5.59
CA SER A 620 36.27 17.38 -6.34
C SER A 620 37.11 17.42 -7.60
N PHE A 621 36.53 17.90 -8.72
CA PHE A 621 37.26 18.14 -9.96
C PHE A 621 38.18 19.36 -9.77
N THR A 622 39.49 19.20 -9.99
CA THR A 622 40.44 20.31 -10.03
C THR A 622 40.89 20.50 -11.49
N LYS A 623 40.57 21.65 -12.10
CA LYS A 623 41.17 22.02 -13.39
C LYS A 623 42.70 21.99 -13.25
N ARG A 624 43.41 21.18 -14.06
CA ARG A 624 44.86 21.32 -14.20
C ARG A 624 45.15 22.75 -14.67
N GLY A 625 45.66 23.56 -13.78
CA GLY A 625 46.03 24.94 -14.12
C GLY A 625 46.99 24.94 -15.32
N SER A 626 46.65 25.73 -16.33
CA SER A 626 47.61 26.08 -17.36
C SER A 626 48.81 26.71 -16.66
N ALA A 627 49.92 26.02 -16.66
CA ALA A 627 51.17 26.57 -16.12
C ALA A 627 51.52 27.79 -16.97
N THR A 628 51.19 28.98 -16.45
CA THR A 628 51.63 30.24 -17.05
C THR A 628 53.14 30.28 -16.86
N LYS A 629 53.88 30.03 -17.94
CA LYS A 629 55.33 30.24 -17.96
C LYS A 629 55.57 31.71 -17.69
N VAL A 630 55.88 32.08 -16.45
CA VAL A 630 56.40 33.41 -16.10
C VAL A 630 57.79 33.51 -16.74
N LYS A 631 57.89 34.21 -17.89
CA LYS A 631 59.17 34.60 -18.46
C LYS A 631 59.86 35.52 -17.46
N LYS A 632 60.94 35.03 -16.80
CA LYS A 632 61.88 35.86 -16.05
C LYS A 632 62.54 36.87 -17.03
N VAL A 633 62.15 38.13 -16.96
CA VAL A 633 62.85 39.24 -17.62
C VAL A 633 64.15 39.47 -16.88
N LYS A 634 65.28 39.13 -17.51
CA LYS A 634 66.61 39.48 -17.02
C LYS A 634 66.80 41.01 -17.14
N ASN A 635 66.79 41.73 -16.02
CA ASN A 635 67.25 43.11 -15.95
C ASN A 635 68.75 43.13 -16.18
N ARG A 636 69.19 43.61 -17.33
CA ARG A 636 70.56 44.06 -17.58
C ARG A 636 70.77 45.38 -16.87
N LYS A 637 71.58 45.42 -15.81
CA LYS A 637 72.16 46.65 -15.31
C LYS A 637 73.15 47.17 -16.35
N ARG A 638 72.97 48.44 -16.77
CA ARG A 638 74.04 49.23 -17.41
C ARG A 638 74.75 50.00 -16.32
N SER A 639 76.06 49.88 -16.34
CA SER A 639 77.04 50.68 -15.64
C SER A 639 77.03 52.16 -15.98
#